data_b07aa73633289dc787df336ef357c59f
#
_entry.id   b07aa73633289dc787df336ef357c59f
#
_cell.length_a   1.000
_cell.length_b   1.000
_cell.length_c   1.000
_cell.angle_alpha   90.00
_cell.angle_beta   90.00
_cell.angle_gamma   90.00
#
_symmetry.space_group_name_H-M   'P 1'
#
loop_
_entity.id
_entity.type
_entity.pdbx_description
1 polymer ?
#
loop_
_entity_poly.entity_id
_entity_poly.type
_entity_poly.pdbx_seq_one_letter_code
_entity_poly.pdbx_strand_id
1 'polypeptide(L)'
;MKRIFVIIMVCALSGCQRNKPVVPVDIHETGQLKLVDPSLSPNLYQWTDICNVYVWIEDRSALLIDLGDGSVVQYLNKEGITIDWVLFTHHHREQCQGYPLLNSEVTKIAAPEGERRFFENPDYFLKMQPTLDDPYSVYGSGYLRPPITPVRVDTGFLKMDFFTWRGIEIRCVQTRGNSPGSMSYFINTGKGWLAFTGDVIMEGGFMHTWFDTEWDYGYASGLYSLHNSVALIEDYRPLLLLPSHGTLIKEAKRSLSDYRKKLKNLISLTLRGYDMPYSSSFQNKMATPTLVPDIWQVTPHVFVFKGPDFSPNCALILSDSGKALAIDCGLFDKKFLLSRLDLMQERMGLKEIEAVIITHMHGDHVLQVPVLVEKYGTQVWATGDMADKLAYPERFNYSAMINSYDKNLTSLRTDRILQHGERLIWENYDFTVEQMPGQTEFALCIYGNIDGRKVIFTGDNIFGDPDDDRQNGHEAVVARNSAILEEGYLLSAEILKRVNPDIIVGGHSYVMENPRQMIQRFHQWAYNMRDALQELSFLEDYRYWYDPFWVKFESYRYTLKIGNTFQTNVIIRNFGKKRQEYRIQIHTPKGVIVNPEIIRTTVEPESTIAIPVEYIITHDASTGIQRQTLDITLGDIHLGEWFDGILYVE
;
A
#
# COMPACT_ATOMS: atom_id res chain seq x y z
N MET A 1 37.77 -52.54 23.96
CA MET A 1 36.41 -52.04 23.67
C MET A 1 36.10 -50.91 24.62
N LYS A 2 36.34 -49.66 24.17
CA LYS A 2 35.97 -48.44 24.87
C LYS A 2 34.89 -47.76 24.03
N ARG A 3 33.64 -47.69 24.55
CA ARG A 3 32.55 -46.93 23.94
C ARG A 3 32.71 -45.45 24.24
N ILE A 4 32.89 -44.66 23.22
CA ILE A 4 32.87 -43.19 23.28
C ILE A 4 31.39 -42.77 23.17
N PHE A 5 30.86 -42.16 24.23
CA PHE A 5 29.54 -41.46 24.22
C PHE A 5 29.81 -40.03 23.65
N VAL A 6 29.24 -39.74 22.50
CA VAL A 6 29.17 -38.39 21.97
C VAL A 6 27.89 -37.78 22.55
N ILE A 7 28.05 -36.84 23.45
CA ILE A 7 26.94 -35.99 23.92
C ILE A 7 26.70 -34.92 22.90
N ILE A 8 25.62 -35.01 22.13
CA ILE A 8 25.13 -33.91 21.29
C ILE A 8 24.39 -32.96 22.22
N MET A 9 25.05 -31.80 22.45
CA MET A 9 24.43 -30.69 23.17
C MET A 9 23.49 -29.96 22.19
N VAL A 10 22.21 -30.27 22.24
CA VAL A 10 21.17 -29.51 21.55
C VAL A 10 20.97 -28.22 22.33
N CYS A 11 21.55 -27.14 21.83
CA CYS A 11 21.17 -25.79 22.27
C CYS A 11 19.73 -25.52 21.82
N ALA A 12 18.79 -25.76 22.71
CA ALA A 12 17.44 -25.24 22.57
C ALA A 12 17.51 -23.70 22.70
N LEU A 13 17.50 -23.02 21.58
CA LEU A 13 17.14 -21.60 21.51
C LEU A 13 15.66 -21.52 21.89
N SER A 14 15.37 -21.46 23.19
CA SER A 14 14.09 -21.03 23.69
C SER A 14 13.93 -19.55 23.34
N GLY A 15 13.33 -19.31 22.17
CA GLY A 15 12.78 -18.01 21.83
C GLY A 15 11.78 -17.67 22.94
N CYS A 16 12.13 -16.66 23.71
CA CYS A 16 11.23 -16.04 24.66
C CYS A 16 10.08 -15.44 23.86
N GLN A 17 9.05 -16.21 23.57
CA GLN A 17 7.74 -15.66 23.21
C GLN A 17 7.31 -14.82 24.43
N ARG A 18 7.62 -13.53 24.39
CA ARG A 18 6.90 -12.57 25.22
C ARG A 18 5.45 -12.68 24.77
N ASN A 19 4.61 -13.31 25.59
CA ASN A 19 3.17 -13.15 25.47
C ASN A 19 2.94 -11.62 25.46
N LYS A 20 2.65 -11.07 24.26
CA LYS A 20 2.10 -9.73 24.18
C LYS A 20 0.87 -9.78 25.10
N PRO A 21 0.67 -8.80 25.98
CA PRO A 21 -0.63 -8.67 26.59
C PRO A 21 -1.60 -8.54 25.39
N VAL A 22 -2.48 -9.52 25.24
CA VAL A 22 -3.68 -9.35 24.44
C VAL A 22 -4.36 -8.18 25.12
N VAL A 23 -4.25 -6.99 24.54
CA VAL A 23 -5.10 -5.88 24.95
C VAL A 23 -6.48 -6.40 24.58
N PRO A 24 -7.35 -6.68 25.57
CA PRO A 24 -8.72 -7.01 25.23
C PRO A 24 -9.20 -5.79 24.47
N VAL A 25 -9.51 -5.93 23.19
CA VAL A 25 -10.36 -4.97 22.51
C VAL A 25 -11.68 -5.16 23.26
N ASP A 26 -11.85 -4.32 24.27
CA ASP A 26 -13.10 -4.27 25.01
C ASP A 26 -14.15 -4.04 23.94
N ILE A 27 -15.02 -5.03 23.74
CA ILE A 27 -16.17 -4.88 22.82
C ILE A 27 -17.01 -3.83 23.52
N HIS A 28 -16.76 -2.56 23.15
CA HIS A 28 -17.42 -1.44 23.77
C HIS A 28 -18.90 -1.64 23.52
N GLU A 29 -19.70 -1.56 24.58
CA GLU A 29 -21.13 -1.43 24.45
C GLU A 29 -21.41 -0.25 23.53
N THR A 30 -21.68 -0.53 22.25
CA THR A 30 -22.02 0.49 21.26
C THR A 30 -23.29 1.18 21.69
N GLY A 31 -23.33 2.51 21.58
CA GLY A 31 -24.57 3.27 21.77
C GLY A 31 -24.79 3.86 23.18
N GLN A 32 -23.73 4.12 23.96
CA GLN A 32 -23.84 4.86 25.22
C GLN A 32 -22.81 5.98 25.30
N LEU A 33 -23.23 7.16 25.75
CA LEU A 33 -22.28 8.21 26.14
C LEU A 33 -21.59 7.83 27.45
N LYS A 34 -20.29 7.66 27.40
CA LYS A 34 -19.45 7.38 28.59
C LYS A 34 -18.65 8.64 28.94
N LEU A 35 -18.67 9.05 30.19
CA LEU A 35 -17.86 10.16 30.68
C LEU A 35 -16.37 9.75 30.60
N VAL A 36 -15.55 10.60 29.93
CA VAL A 36 -14.14 10.30 29.67
C VAL A 36 -13.35 10.24 30.99
N ASP A 37 -13.30 11.35 31.71
CA ASP A 37 -12.70 11.46 33.04
C ASP A 37 -13.30 12.65 33.77
N PRO A 38 -14.19 12.43 34.75
CA PRO A 38 -14.83 13.52 35.46
C PRO A 38 -13.85 14.39 36.27
N SER A 39 -12.69 13.85 36.59
CA SER A 39 -11.64 14.63 37.29
C SER A 39 -10.94 15.62 36.35
N LEU A 40 -10.89 15.37 35.06
CA LEU A 40 -10.28 16.25 34.05
C LEU A 40 -11.32 17.17 33.41
N SER A 41 -12.50 16.64 33.06
CA SER A 41 -13.61 17.40 32.50
C SER A 41 -14.93 16.73 32.83
N PRO A 42 -15.90 17.41 33.47
CA PRO A 42 -17.22 16.85 33.76
C PRO A 42 -18.15 16.83 32.52
N ASN A 43 -17.78 17.50 31.43
CA ASN A 43 -18.63 17.74 30.28
C ASN A 43 -18.14 17.00 29.01
N LEU A 44 -17.06 16.20 29.13
CA LEU A 44 -16.48 15.47 28.00
C LEU A 44 -16.87 13.99 28.05
N TYR A 45 -17.49 13.53 26.98
CA TYR A 45 -17.99 12.17 26.82
C TYR A 45 -17.34 11.51 25.61
N GLN A 46 -17.30 10.19 25.63
CA GLN A 46 -16.96 9.33 24.50
C GLN A 46 -18.20 8.54 24.06
N TRP A 47 -18.43 8.52 22.78
CA TRP A 47 -19.31 7.60 22.08
C TRP A 47 -18.44 6.71 21.21
N THR A 48 -18.75 5.42 21.12
CA THR A 48 -18.01 4.50 20.27
C THR A 48 -18.97 3.74 19.36
N ASP A 49 -18.74 3.84 18.08
CA ASP A 49 -19.40 3.05 17.03
C ASP A 49 -18.29 2.45 16.12
N ILE A 50 -18.18 2.85 14.85
CA ILE A 50 -17.09 2.46 13.94
C ILE A 50 -15.78 3.20 14.26
N CYS A 51 -15.85 4.31 14.99
CA CYS A 51 -14.72 5.00 15.59
C CYS A 51 -15.12 5.62 16.93
N ASN A 52 -14.18 6.22 17.65
CA ASN A 52 -14.47 7.02 18.85
C ASN A 52 -14.86 8.43 18.43
N VAL A 53 -16.02 8.85 18.86
CA VAL A 53 -16.52 10.22 18.75
C VAL A 53 -16.45 10.86 20.13
N TYR A 54 -15.79 12.01 20.23
CA TYR A 54 -15.74 12.75 21.50
C TYR A 54 -16.73 13.87 21.51
N VAL A 55 -17.56 13.91 22.53
CA VAL A 55 -18.69 14.84 22.65
C VAL A 55 -18.48 15.74 23.84
N TRP A 56 -18.27 17.02 23.62
CA TRP A 56 -18.26 18.02 24.66
C TRP A 56 -19.61 18.70 24.76
N ILE A 57 -20.28 18.64 25.93
CA ILE A 57 -21.64 19.16 26.11
C ILE A 57 -21.57 20.34 27.09
N GLU A 58 -22.05 21.52 26.63
CA GLU A 58 -22.28 22.69 27.44
C GLU A 58 -23.78 23.07 27.35
N ASP A 59 -24.46 23.06 28.48
CA ASP A 59 -25.92 23.21 28.55
C ASP A 59 -26.64 22.18 27.67
N ARG A 60 -27.26 22.62 26.58
CA ARG A 60 -27.93 21.77 25.57
C ARG A 60 -27.28 21.84 24.19
N SER A 61 -26.03 22.20 24.15
CA SER A 61 -25.25 22.28 22.93
C SER A 61 -24.04 21.36 23.00
N ALA A 62 -23.67 20.78 21.87
CA ALA A 62 -22.54 19.88 21.76
C ALA A 62 -21.54 20.33 20.69
N LEU A 63 -20.26 20.10 20.98
CA LEU A 63 -19.18 20.08 20.02
C LEU A 63 -18.66 18.64 19.94
N LEU A 64 -18.57 18.12 18.70
CA LEU A 64 -18.08 16.78 18.45
C LEU A 64 -16.69 16.83 17.82
N ILE A 65 -15.86 15.84 18.15
CA ILE A 65 -14.62 15.54 17.45
C ILE A 65 -14.81 14.17 16.80
N ASP A 66 -14.74 14.15 15.47
CA ASP A 66 -15.19 13.08 14.57
C ASP A 66 -16.70 12.79 14.72
N LEU A 67 -17.24 11.87 13.92
CA LEU A 67 -18.69 11.67 13.84
C LEU A 67 -19.13 10.20 13.77
N GLY A 68 -18.21 9.29 13.42
CA GLY A 68 -18.53 7.87 13.29
C GLY A 68 -19.59 7.59 12.22
N ASP A 69 -20.42 6.59 12.46
CA ASP A 69 -21.56 6.22 11.62
C ASP A 69 -22.76 7.16 11.79
N GLY A 70 -22.68 8.08 12.76
CA GLY A 70 -23.72 9.08 13.07
C GLY A 70 -24.80 8.59 14.05
N SER A 71 -24.67 7.41 14.63
CA SER A 71 -25.58 6.94 15.69
C SER A 71 -25.60 7.89 16.89
N VAL A 72 -24.48 8.56 17.16
CA VAL A 72 -24.39 9.62 18.18
C VAL A 72 -25.32 10.81 17.87
N VAL A 73 -25.51 11.16 16.59
CA VAL A 73 -26.41 12.26 16.16
C VAL A 73 -27.86 11.93 16.54
N GLN A 74 -28.29 10.70 16.29
CA GLN A 74 -29.62 10.25 16.63
C GLN A 74 -29.85 10.27 18.16
N TYR A 75 -28.83 9.83 18.90
CA TYR A 75 -28.86 9.88 20.37
C TYR A 75 -28.99 11.32 20.90
N LEU A 76 -28.11 12.23 20.47
CA LEU A 76 -28.13 13.63 20.93
C LEU A 76 -29.43 14.34 20.56
N ASN A 77 -29.95 14.13 19.35
CA ASN A 77 -31.24 14.67 18.93
C ASN A 77 -32.39 14.19 19.84
N LYS A 78 -32.39 12.90 20.20
CA LYS A 78 -33.41 12.32 21.11
C LYS A 78 -33.33 12.96 22.50
N GLU A 79 -32.13 13.25 22.97
CA GLU A 79 -31.91 13.93 24.27
C GLU A 79 -32.15 15.45 24.18
N GLY A 80 -32.49 15.99 23.02
CA GLY A 80 -32.72 17.42 22.77
C GLY A 80 -31.45 18.26 22.91
N ILE A 81 -30.30 17.70 22.56
CA ILE A 81 -29.01 18.38 22.53
C ILE A 81 -28.70 18.76 21.08
N THR A 82 -28.42 20.04 20.86
CA THR A 82 -28.08 20.58 19.53
C THR A 82 -26.59 20.43 19.27
N ILE A 83 -26.23 19.92 18.09
CA ILE A 83 -24.81 19.84 17.67
C ILE A 83 -24.47 21.17 16.99
N ASP A 84 -23.65 22.00 17.65
CA ASP A 84 -23.21 23.28 17.10
C ASP A 84 -22.09 23.07 16.07
N TRP A 85 -21.10 22.19 16.38
CA TRP A 85 -19.93 21.93 15.56
C TRP A 85 -19.51 20.46 15.55
N VAL A 86 -18.98 20.03 14.40
CA VAL A 86 -18.17 18.81 14.27
C VAL A 86 -16.80 19.21 13.76
N LEU A 87 -15.76 18.82 14.47
CA LEU A 87 -14.36 18.99 14.09
C LEU A 87 -13.80 17.64 13.64
N PHE A 88 -13.50 17.48 12.36
CA PHE A 88 -12.91 16.25 11.84
C PHE A 88 -11.40 16.26 12.04
N THR A 89 -10.85 15.14 12.51
CA THR A 89 -9.40 14.95 12.64
C THR A 89 -8.76 14.73 11.28
N HIS A 90 -9.43 13.99 10.40
CA HIS A 90 -9.01 13.68 9.03
C HIS A 90 -10.20 13.17 8.21
N HIS A 91 -9.98 12.89 6.91
CA HIS A 91 -11.03 12.64 5.94
C HIS A 91 -11.46 11.17 5.80
N HIS A 92 -10.89 10.22 6.53
CA HIS A 92 -11.27 8.83 6.36
C HIS A 92 -12.76 8.63 6.63
N ARG A 93 -13.32 7.63 5.97
CA ARG A 93 -14.78 7.40 5.91
C ARG A 93 -15.38 7.23 7.30
N GLU A 94 -14.73 6.46 8.14
CA GLU A 94 -15.17 6.14 9.49
C GLU A 94 -15.28 7.37 10.40
N GLN A 95 -14.55 8.45 10.12
CA GLN A 95 -14.68 9.71 10.88
C GLN A 95 -15.90 10.53 10.47
N CYS A 96 -16.40 10.38 9.26
CA CYS A 96 -17.39 11.29 8.69
C CYS A 96 -18.63 10.62 8.06
N GLN A 97 -18.78 9.31 8.17
CA GLN A 97 -19.88 8.55 7.57
C GLN A 97 -21.25 9.05 8.01
N GLY A 98 -21.38 9.49 9.26
CA GLY A 98 -22.60 10.03 9.82
C GLY A 98 -23.03 11.41 9.31
N TYR A 99 -22.23 12.07 8.45
CA TYR A 99 -22.53 13.42 7.98
C TYR A 99 -23.95 13.63 7.41
N PRO A 100 -24.53 12.69 6.62
CA PRO A 100 -25.90 12.87 6.10
C PRO A 100 -27.00 12.96 7.17
N LEU A 101 -26.72 12.56 8.41
CA LEU A 101 -27.66 12.61 9.53
C LEU A 101 -27.66 13.95 10.27
N LEU A 102 -26.69 14.83 9.97
CA LEU A 102 -26.59 16.16 10.58
C LEU A 102 -27.62 17.12 9.97
N ASN A 103 -28.13 18.04 10.81
CA ASN A 103 -28.85 19.20 10.32
C ASN A 103 -27.86 20.27 9.81
N SER A 104 -27.60 20.28 8.50
CA SER A 104 -26.62 21.16 7.86
C SER A 104 -26.97 22.66 7.94
N GLU A 105 -28.18 23.04 8.34
CA GLU A 105 -28.54 24.44 8.57
C GLU A 105 -28.11 24.94 9.95
N VAL A 106 -27.90 24.01 10.90
CA VAL A 106 -27.55 24.31 12.29
C VAL A 106 -26.11 23.95 12.58
N THR A 107 -25.71 22.73 12.23
CA THR A 107 -24.38 22.21 12.52
C THR A 107 -23.35 22.71 11.52
N LYS A 108 -22.24 23.23 12.01
CA LYS A 108 -21.10 23.66 11.22
C LYS A 108 -19.99 22.59 11.26
N ILE A 109 -19.25 22.53 10.19
CA ILE A 109 -18.14 21.56 10.03
C ILE A 109 -16.82 22.30 9.96
N ALA A 110 -15.87 21.87 10.78
CA ALA A 110 -14.47 22.26 10.66
C ALA A 110 -13.61 21.03 10.36
N ALA A 111 -12.61 21.21 9.50
CA ALA A 111 -11.73 20.12 9.07
C ALA A 111 -10.33 20.67 8.76
N PRO A 112 -9.31 19.79 8.64
CA PRO A 112 -8.00 20.23 8.15
C PRO A 112 -8.10 20.84 6.75
N GLU A 113 -7.60 22.05 6.55
CA GLU A 113 -7.64 22.73 5.22
C GLU A 113 -6.89 21.91 4.16
N GLY A 114 -5.81 21.24 4.54
CA GLY A 114 -5.07 20.35 3.64
C GLY A 114 -5.86 19.14 3.14
N GLU A 115 -6.99 18.83 3.78
CA GLU A 115 -7.87 17.71 3.43
C GLU A 115 -9.25 18.15 2.93
N ARG A 116 -9.54 19.45 2.87
CA ARG A 116 -10.82 19.98 2.42
C ARG A 116 -11.29 19.33 1.11
N ARG A 117 -10.37 19.15 0.16
CA ARG A 117 -10.65 18.54 -1.14
C ARG A 117 -11.15 17.10 -1.04
N PHE A 118 -10.65 16.33 -0.06
CA PHE A 118 -11.08 14.94 0.17
C PHE A 118 -12.50 14.89 0.73
N PHE A 119 -12.88 15.86 1.54
CA PHE A 119 -14.21 15.99 2.07
C PHE A 119 -15.22 16.47 1.02
N GLU A 120 -14.91 17.56 0.31
CA GLU A 120 -15.86 18.24 -0.57
C GLU A 120 -15.98 17.59 -1.95
N ASN A 121 -14.92 16.94 -2.44
CA ASN A 121 -14.87 16.31 -3.76
C ASN A 121 -14.31 14.87 -3.69
N PRO A 122 -14.91 13.97 -2.92
CA PRO A 122 -14.38 12.63 -2.72
C PRO A 122 -14.26 11.82 -4.03
N ASP A 123 -15.17 12.05 -4.99
CA ASP A 123 -15.17 11.35 -6.29
C ASP A 123 -13.96 11.72 -7.17
N TYR A 124 -13.34 12.87 -6.92
CA TYR A 124 -12.14 13.26 -7.67
C TYR A 124 -11.01 12.23 -7.51
N PHE A 125 -10.89 11.62 -6.35
CA PHE A 125 -9.84 10.66 -6.00
C PHE A 125 -10.12 9.23 -6.48
N LEU A 126 -11.33 8.97 -6.94
CA LEU A 126 -11.77 7.67 -7.43
C LEU A 126 -11.78 7.60 -8.96
N LYS A 127 -10.92 8.38 -9.61
CA LYS A 127 -10.81 8.40 -11.06
C LYS A 127 -10.52 7.00 -11.60
N MET A 128 -11.07 6.69 -12.77
CA MET A 128 -10.86 5.42 -13.46
C MET A 128 -9.40 5.23 -13.91
N GLN A 129 -8.65 6.32 -14.11
CA GLN A 129 -7.27 6.29 -14.57
C GLN A 129 -6.42 7.25 -13.72
N PRO A 130 -5.81 6.78 -12.64
CA PRO A 130 -4.86 7.56 -11.86
C PRO A 130 -3.64 7.90 -12.72
N THR A 131 -3.02 9.07 -12.46
CA THR A 131 -1.79 9.51 -13.14
C THR A 131 -0.73 9.83 -12.11
N LEU A 132 0.55 9.63 -12.46
CA LEU A 132 1.67 9.96 -11.56
C LEU A 132 1.91 11.46 -11.41
N ASP A 133 1.41 12.28 -12.33
CA ASP A 133 1.52 13.75 -12.27
C ASP A 133 0.67 14.36 -11.15
N ASP A 134 -0.34 13.68 -10.67
CA ASP A 134 -1.20 14.13 -9.59
C ASP A 134 -0.85 13.34 -8.31
N PRO A 135 -0.20 13.96 -7.31
CA PRO A 135 0.15 13.28 -6.08
C PRO A 135 -1.07 12.74 -5.35
N TYR A 136 -2.24 13.36 -5.50
CA TYR A 136 -3.49 12.85 -4.94
C TYR A 136 -3.99 11.59 -5.67
N SER A 137 -3.73 11.46 -6.96
CA SER A 137 -4.07 10.22 -7.69
C SER A 137 -3.21 9.05 -7.23
N VAL A 138 -1.94 9.27 -6.95
CA VAL A 138 -1.05 8.25 -6.37
C VAL A 138 -1.55 7.87 -4.98
N TYR A 139 -1.82 8.86 -4.13
CA TYR A 139 -2.40 8.64 -2.80
C TYR A 139 -3.79 8.00 -2.86
N GLY A 140 -4.64 8.43 -3.79
CA GLY A 140 -6.01 7.95 -3.97
C GLY A 140 -6.14 6.55 -4.57
N SER A 141 -5.04 5.96 -5.02
CA SER A 141 -5.06 4.61 -5.60
C SER A 141 -5.14 3.56 -4.49
N GLY A 142 -6.30 3.16 -4.11
CA GLY A 142 -6.53 1.96 -3.31
C GLY A 142 -6.88 2.17 -1.85
N TYR A 143 -6.34 3.15 -1.15
CA TYR A 143 -6.43 3.16 0.32
C TYR A 143 -7.02 4.44 0.91
N LEU A 144 -7.44 5.35 0.07
CA LEU A 144 -7.82 6.68 0.51
C LEU A 144 -9.05 6.72 1.42
N ARG A 145 -9.95 5.80 1.33
CA ARG A 145 -11.21 5.75 2.10
C ARG A 145 -11.93 7.10 2.27
N PRO A 146 -12.19 7.87 1.18
CA PRO A 146 -12.88 9.16 1.30
C PRO A 146 -14.33 8.95 1.71
N PRO A 147 -15.02 9.99 2.23
CA PRO A 147 -16.44 9.92 2.53
C PRO A 147 -17.26 9.48 1.31
N ILE A 148 -18.34 8.76 1.54
CA ILE A 148 -19.27 8.38 0.47
C ILE A 148 -20.03 9.61 -0.04
N THR A 149 -20.53 10.43 0.88
CA THR A 149 -21.23 11.67 0.56
C THR A 149 -20.28 12.85 0.71
N PRO A 150 -20.22 13.77 -0.25
CA PRO A 150 -19.46 15.01 -0.10
C PRO A 150 -19.82 15.74 1.19
N VAL A 151 -18.81 16.14 1.95
CA VAL A 151 -18.95 16.85 3.22
C VAL A 151 -18.61 18.31 3.00
N ARG A 152 -19.58 19.21 3.24
CA ARG A 152 -19.32 20.66 3.21
C ARG A 152 -18.44 21.07 4.39
N VAL A 153 -17.35 21.74 4.13
CA VAL A 153 -16.46 22.26 5.17
C VAL A 153 -16.66 23.77 5.33
N ASP A 154 -17.21 24.19 6.47
CA ASP A 154 -17.45 25.60 6.76
C ASP A 154 -16.16 26.33 7.18
N THR A 155 -15.26 25.63 7.89
CA THR A 155 -13.98 26.18 8.35
C THR A 155 -12.84 25.20 8.13
N GLY A 156 -11.81 25.63 7.41
CA GLY A 156 -10.58 24.87 7.23
C GLY A 156 -9.51 25.33 8.23
N PHE A 157 -8.94 24.41 9.00
CA PHE A 157 -7.83 24.69 9.89
C PHE A 157 -6.48 24.52 9.19
N LEU A 158 -5.61 25.50 9.36
CA LEU A 158 -4.25 25.49 8.87
C LEU A 158 -3.33 24.72 9.83
N LYS A 159 -2.04 24.70 9.50
CA LYS A 159 -1.01 23.93 10.22
C LYS A 159 -1.03 24.12 11.74
N MET A 160 -1.35 25.31 12.21
CA MET A 160 -1.50 25.64 13.61
C MET A 160 -2.53 26.75 13.73
N ASP A 161 -3.66 26.45 14.35
CA ASP A 161 -4.80 27.34 14.46
C ASP A 161 -5.41 27.28 15.87
N PHE A 162 -6.30 28.22 16.14
CA PHE A 162 -7.08 28.29 17.38
C PHE A 162 -8.56 28.38 17.02
N PHE A 163 -9.34 27.63 17.74
CA PHE A 163 -10.79 27.63 17.63
C PHE A 163 -11.39 27.82 19.01
N THR A 164 -12.44 28.63 19.13
CA THR A 164 -13.12 28.84 20.40
C THR A 164 -14.60 28.52 20.27
N TRP A 165 -15.09 27.65 21.13
CA TRP A 165 -16.50 27.33 21.24
C TRP A 165 -16.94 27.48 22.70
N ARG A 166 -17.95 28.33 22.95
CA ARG A 166 -18.51 28.60 24.30
C ARG A 166 -17.46 28.85 25.40
N GLY A 167 -16.38 29.55 25.05
CA GLY A 167 -15.27 29.84 25.96
C GLY A 167 -14.22 28.75 26.11
N ILE A 168 -14.40 27.62 25.45
CA ILE A 168 -13.41 26.54 25.37
C ILE A 168 -12.45 26.86 24.24
N GLU A 169 -11.17 27.06 24.58
CA GLU A 169 -10.09 27.24 23.58
C GLU A 169 -9.56 25.89 23.14
N ILE A 170 -9.56 25.65 21.84
CA ILE A 170 -9.07 24.44 21.20
C ILE A 170 -7.91 24.82 20.31
N ARG A 171 -6.75 24.22 20.53
CA ARG A 171 -5.60 24.33 19.61
C ARG A 171 -5.71 23.25 18.54
N CYS A 172 -5.73 23.68 17.30
CA CYS A 172 -5.79 22.83 16.13
C CYS A 172 -4.38 22.68 15.57
N VAL A 173 -3.79 21.50 15.65
CA VAL A 173 -2.38 21.27 15.30
C VAL A 173 -2.29 20.18 14.26
N GLN A 174 -1.67 20.49 13.12
CA GLN A 174 -1.46 19.52 12.07
C GLN A 174 -0.53 18.40 12.53
N THR A 175 -1.03 17.17 12.50
CA THR A 175 -0.32 15.94 12.91
C THR A 175 -0.43 14.89 11.81
N ARG A 176 0.26 15.15 10.70
CA ARG A 176 0.28 14.32 9.50
C ARG A 176 0.85 12.94 9.79
N GLY A 177 0.41 11.94 9.01
CA GLY A 177 0.96 10.59 9.08
C GLY A 177 -0.01 9.55 8.58
N ASN A 178 -1.10 9.30 9.28
CA ASN A 178 -2.20 8.45 8.82
C ASN A 178 -2.97 9.04 7.65
N SER A 179 -2.85 10.35 7.45
CA SER A 179 -3.30 11.04 6.24
C SER A 179 -2.46 12.29 5.97
N PRO A 180 -2.46 12.83 4.73
CA PRO A 180 -1.57 13.94 4.34
C PRO A 180 -1.83 15.25 5.07
N GLY A 181 -3.02 15.44 5.63
CA GLY A 181 -3.40 16.70 6.28
C GLY A 181 -3.94 16.54 7.69
N SER A 182 -3.96 15.33 8.25
CA SER A 182 -4.58 15.04 9.56
C SER A 182 -4.17 16.00 10.65
N MET A 183 -5.06 16.19 11.62
CA MET A 183 -4.97 17.18 12.68
C MET A 183 -5.31 16.59 14.04
N SER A 184 -4.59 17.04 15.07
CA SER A 184 -4.95 16.78 16.46
C SER A 184 -5.49 18.04 17.13
N TYR A 185 -6.44 17.86 18.04
CA TYR A 185 -7.03 18.94 18.80
C TYR A 185 -6.58 18.88 20.25
N PHE A 186 -6.20 20.01 20.82
CA PHE A 186 -5.72 20.10 22.19
C PHE A 186 -6.57 21.05 23.01
N ILE A 187 -7.06 20.58 24.16
CA ILE A 187 -7.84 21.37 25.12
C ILE A 187 -7.11 21.37 26.46
N ASN A 188 -6.87 22.54 27.02
CA ASN A 188 -6.29 22.67 28.37
C ASN A 188 -7.43 22.75 29.39
N THR A 189 -7.52 21.79 30.27
CA THR A 189 -8.53 21.71 31.34
C THR A 189 -8.16 22.52 32.60
N GLY A 190 -7.05 23.23 32.57
CA GLY A 190 -6.46 23.86 33.80
C GLY A 190 -5.64 22.88 34.64
N LYS A 191 -5.81 21.58 34.46
CA LYS A 191 -5.01 20.52 35.09
C LYS A 191 -3.91 20.00 34.15
N GLY A 192 -4.10 20.19 32.85
CA GLY A 192 -3.19 19.80 31.78
C GLY A 192 -3.92 19.59 30.47
N TRP A 193 -3.18 19.17 29.45
CA TRP A 193 -3.69 18.99 28.08
C TRP A 193 -4.39 17.66 27.91
N LEU A 194 -5.56 17.70 27.27
CA LEU A 194 -6.19 16.58 26.60
C LEU A 194 -5.83 16.69 25.11
N ALA A 195 -5.46 15.58 24.48
CA ALA A 195 -5.10 15.54 23.06
C ALA A 195 -5.98 14.54 22.31
N PHE A 196 -6.82 15.02 21.41
CA PHE A 196 -7.62 14.23 20.47
C PHE A 196 -6.76 14.00 19.24
N THR A 197 -6.28 12.78 19.08
CA THR A 197 -5.15 12.47 18.18
C THR A 197 -5.56 11.90 16.83
N GLY A 198 -6.86 11.70 16.59
CA GLY A 198 -7.26 10.96 15.39
C GLY A 198 -6.61 9.57 15.39
N ASP A 199 -6.09 9.16 14.25
CA ASP A 199 -5.42 7.87 14.07
C ASP A 199 -3.89 7.95 14.15
N VAL A 200 -3.35 9.00 14.76
CA VAL A 200 -1.90 9.14 14.93
C VAL A 200 -1.32 8.04 15.78
N ILE A 201 -2.02 7.60 16.82
CA ILE A 201 -1.55 6.59 17.77
C ILE A 201 -2.71 5.82 18.40
N MET A 202 -2.53 4.52 18.57
CA MET A 202 -3.40 3.68 19.40
C MET A 202 -2.71 3.28 20.71
N GLU A 203 -3.51 2.82 21.71
CA GLU A 203 -2.97 2.36 22.98
C GLU A 203 -1.90 1.29 22.79
N GLY A 204 -0.84 1.32 23.61
CA GLY A 204 0.32 0.45 23.50
C GLY A 204 1.35 0.91 22.48
N GLY A 205 1.16 2.09 21.90
CA GLY A 205 2.06 2.63 20.87
C GLY A 205 1.97 1.81 19.60
N PHE A 206 0.74 1.59 19.13
CA PHE A 206 0.43 0.94 17.87
C PHE A 206 -0.03 1.96 16.83
N MET A 207 0.14 1.60 15.56
CA MET A 207 -0.35 2.32 14.40
C MET A 207 -1.73 1.77 14.02
N HIS A 208 -2.65 2.60 13.55
CA HIS A 208 -3.98 2.15 13.14
C HIS A 208 -3.90 1.24 11.91
N THR A 209 -3.34 1.72 10.80
CA THR A 209 -3.03 0.89 9.62
C THR A 209 -1.72 1.35 8.97
N TRP A 210 -1.00 0.42 8.35
CA TRP A 210 0.21 0.74 7.59
C TRP A 210 -0.13 1.49 6.31
N PHE A 211 -1.10 0.99 5.54
CA PHE A 211 -1.42 1.53 4.22
C PHE A 211 -1.92 2.97 4.25
N ASP A 212 -2.38 3.48 5.38
CA ASP A 212 -2.75 4.90 5.55
C ASP A 212 -1.53 5.82 5.50
N THR A 213 -0.34 5.30 5.76
CA THR A 213 0.90 6.09 5.70
C THR A 213 1.52 6.14 4.30
N GLU A 214 0.99 5.39 3.35
CA GLU A 214 1.53 5.24 2.00
C GLU A 214 0.92 6.25 1.02
N TRP A 215 1.09 7.54 1.27
CA TRP A 215 0.51 8.59 0.44
C TRP A 215 1.47 9.18 -0.60
N ASP A 216 2.66 8.65 -0.71
CA ASP A 216 3.58 8.92 -1.80
C ASP A 216 4.12 7.62 -2.40
N TYR A 217 4.80 7.74 -3.53
CA TYR A 217 5.35 6.58 -4.22
C TYR A 217 6.70 6.18 -3.62
N GLY A 218 6.67 5.40 -2.54
CA GLY A 218 7.85 4.73 -2.01
C GLY A 218 8.85 5.59 -1.24
N TYR A 219 8.51 6.83 -0.89
CA TYR A 219 9.41 7.72 -0.14
C TYR A 219 9.14 7.74 1.36
N ALA A 220 8.16 6.98 1.82
CA ALA A 220 7.77 6.86 3.22
C ALA A 220 7.45 8.21 3.90
N SER A 221 6.99 9.21 3.15
CA SER A 221 6.71 10.56 3.68
C SER A 221 5.65 10.54 4.77
N GLY A 222 4.67 9.63 4.69
CA GLY A 222 3.66 9.43 5.73
C GLY A 222 4.28 8.95 7.03
N LEU A 223 5.16 7.94 6.96
CA LEU A 223 5.84 7.38 8.13
C LEU A 223 6.76 8.42 8.81
N TYR A 224 7.52 9.19 8.02
CA TYR A 224 8.33 10.30 8.54
C TYR A 224 7.46 11.38 9.21
N SER A 225 6.37 11.75 8.56
CA SER A 225 5.43 12.73 9.09
C SER A 225 4.81 12.26 10.38
N LEU A 226 4.44 10.98 10.46
CA LEU A 226 3.89 10.36 11.66
C LEU A 226 4.87 10.41 12.83
N HIS A 227 6.13 10.05 12.59
CA HIS A 227 7.19 10.15 13.62
C HIS A 227 7.34 11.59 14.15
N ASN A 228 7.30 12.58 13.26
CA ASN A 228 7.38 14.00 13.66
C ASN A 228 6.13 14.47 14.41
N SER A 229 4.95 13.99 14.00
CA SER A 229 3.67 14.30 14.65
C SER A 229 3.63 13.73 16.07
N VAL A 230 4.12 12.51 16.26
CA VAL A 230 4.23 11.91 17.61
C VAL A 230 5.16 12.73 18.50
N ALA A 231 6.30 13.21 17.98
CA ALA A 231 7.20 14.10 18.72
C ALA A 231 6.53 15.44 19.09
N LEU A 232 5.77 16.02 18.16
CA LEU A 232 5.03 17.25 18.40
C LEU A 232 3.95 17.08 19.50
N ILE A 233 3.22 15.96 19.47
CA ILE A 233 2.23 15.65 20.53
C ILE A 233 2.96 15.46 21.89
N GLU A 234 4.11 14.80 21.90
CA GLU A 234 4.93 14.59 23.11
C GLU A 234 5.35 15.92 23.75
N ASP A 235 5.67 16.94 22.95
CA ASP A 235 6.07 18.27 23.42
C ASP A 235 4.94 19.00 24.18
N TYR A 236 3.67 18.74 23.86
CA TYR A 236 2.51 19.24 24.61
C TYR A 236 2.35 18.60 25.97
N ARG A 237 3.00 17.45 26.24
CA ARG A 237 2.90 16.68 27.49
C ARG A 237 1.45 16.42 27.92
N PRO A 238 0.63 15.81 27.04
CA PRO A 238 -0.77 15.57 27.36
C PRO A 238 -0.91 14.61 28.54
N LEU A 239 -1.92 14.86 29.38
CA LEU A 239 -2.32 13.96 30.46
C LEU A 239 -3.04 12.72 29.95
N LEU A 240 -3.79 12.89 28.87
CA LEU A 240 -4.62 11.86 28.26
C LEU A 240 -4.61 12.05 26.74
N LEU A 241 -4.44 10.94 26.01
CA LEU A 241 -4.67 10.90 24.57
C LEU A 241 -6.03 10.25 24.29
N LEU A 242 -6.73 10.83 23.33
CA LEU A 242 -8.08 10.44 22.91
C LEU A 242 -8.03 10.10 21.43
N PRO A 243 -7.66 8.85 21.08
CA PRO A 243 -7.54 8.41 19.69
C PRO A 243 -8.90 8.12 19.06
N SER A 244 -9.01 8.21 17.74
CA SER A 244 -10.24 7.84 17.02
C SER A 244 -10.47 6.32 16.98
N HIS A 245 -9.45 5.50 17.24
CA HIS A 245 -9.60 4.04 17.38
C HIS A 245 -8.87 3.51 18.61
N GLY A 246 -9.44 2.43 19.18
CA GLY A 246 -8.91 1.80 20.40
C GLY A 246 -9.31 2.53 21.68
N THR A 247 -8.62 2.24 22.77
CA THR A 247 -8.95 2.75 24.10
C THR A 247 -8.24 4.06 24.41
N LEU A 248 -8.74 4.80 25.42
CA LEU A 248 -8.10 6.02 25.94
C LEU A 248 -6.70 5.72 26.47
N ILE A 249 -5.72 6.55 26.11
CA ILE A 249 -4.32 6.34 26.49
C ILE A 249 -3.96 7.18 27.71
N LYS A 250 -4.01 6.56 28.87
CA LYS A 250 -3.72 7.22 30.16
C LYS A 250 -2.21 7.40 30.40
N GLU A 251 -1.39 6.47 29.93
CA GLU A 251 0.07 6.52 30.03
C GLU A 251 0.68 7.26 28.80
N ALA A 252 0.17 8.45 28.50
CA ALA A 252 0.46 9.20 27.28
C ALA A 252 1.97 9.32 27.00
N LYS A 253 2.76 9.75 28.01
CA LYS A 253 4.22 9.92 27.86
C LYS A 253 4.93 8.63 27.46
N ARG A 254 4.56 7.51 28.09
CA ARG A 254 5.17 6.20 27.81
C ARG A 254 4.78 5.72 26.42
N SER A 255 3.49 5.77 26.09
CA SER A 255 2.97 5.31 24.81
C SER A 255 3.57 6.09 23.64
N LEU A 256 3.66 7.42 23.74
CA LEU A 256 4.30 8.27 22.71
C LEU A 256 5.79 7.93 22.54
N SER A 257 6.53 7.81 23.66
CA SER A 257 7.95 7.49 23.62
C SER A 257 8.23 6.11 23.01
N ASP A 258 7.45 5.09 23.38
CA ASP A 258 7.62 3.74 22.87
C ASP A 258 7.21 3.64 21.40
N TYR A 259 6.12 4.30 21.02
CA TYR A 259 5.70 4.37 19.62
C TYR A 259 6.74 5.05 18.73
N ARG A 260 7.29 6.17 19.18
CA ARG A 260 8.34 6.90 18.45
C ARG A 260 9.60 6.07 18.25
N LYS A 261 9.98 5.22 19.22
CA LYS A 261 11.11 4.27 19.04
C LYS A 261 10.81 3.22 17.99
N LYS A 262 9.60 2.63 17.99
CA LYS A 262 9.15 1.66 16.98
C LYS A 262 9.15 2.29 15.58
N LEU A 263 8.58 3.50 15.43
CA LEU A 263 8.58 4.25 14.17
C LEU A 263 10.00 4.53 13.69
N LYS A 264 10.91 4.96 14.56
CA LYS A 264 12.31 5.20 14.21
C LYS A 264 13.02 3.92 13.74
N ASN A 265 12.73 2.79 14.38
CA ASN A 265 13.25 1.50 13.94
C ASN A 265 12.76 1.17 12.52
N LEU A 266 11.46 1.26 12.27
CA LEU A 266 10.89 0.99 10.95
C LEU A 266 11.45 1.96 9.89
N ILE A 267 11.53 3.26 10.18
CA ILE A 267 12.14 4.26 9.28
C ILE A 267 13.56 3.86 8.88
N SER A 268 14.36 3.36 9.82
CA SER A 268 15.74 2.94 9.51
C SER A 268 15.82 1.74 8.57
N LEU A 269 14.75 0.97 8.46
CA LEU A 269 14.63 -0.18 7.57
C LEU A 269 14.00 0.19 6.22
N THR A 270 13.20 1.26 6.15
CA THR A 270 12.59 1.73 4.91
C THR A 270 13.52 2.60 4.08
N LEU A 271 14.60 3.11 4.67
CA LEU A 271 15.60 3.90 3.96
C LEU A 271 16.42 3.04 3.02
N ARG A 272 16.57 3.53 1.80
CA ARG A 272 17.47 2.93 0.81
C ARG A 272 18.90 3.03 1.25
N GLY A 273 19.65 2.00 0.93
CA GLY A 273 21.06 1.93 1.26
C GLY A 273 21.96 2.81 0.40
N TYR A 274 21.52 3.31 -0.76
CA TYR A 274 22.34 4.05 -1.72
C TYR A 274 21.49 5.05 -2.52
N ASP A 275 22.18 6.03 -3.11
CA ASP A 275 21.54 6.99 -4.01
C ASP A 275 21.40 6.36 -5.40
N MET A 276 20.19 6.43 -5.97
CA MET A 276 19.98 5.99 -7.34
C MET A 276 20.72 6.90 -8.33
N PRO A 277 21.32 6.33 -9.36
CA PRO A 277 21.98 7.14 -10.39
C PRO A 277 20.95 7.80 -11.28
N TYR A 278 20.77 9.11 -11.13
CA TYR A 278 19.79 9.90 -11.87
C TYR A 278 20.36 10.56 -13.14
N SER A 279 21.63 10.42 -13.42
CA SER A 279 22.26 11.17 -14.50
C SER A 279 22.37 10.37 -15.79
N SER A 280 22.34 11.09 -16.92
CA SER A 280 22.69 10.55 -18.24
C SER A 280 24.15 10.08 -18.34
N SER A 281 24.97 10.41 -17.35
CA SER A 281 26.36 9.93 -17.21
C SER A 281 26.44 8.61 -16.42
N PHE A 282 25.34 7.92 -16.22
CA PHE A 282 25.31 6.62 -15.59
C PHE A 282 26.33 5.67 -16.26
N GLN A 283 27.32 5.27 -15.50
CA GLN A 283 28.30 4.27 -15.90
C GLN A 283 28.11 3.04 -15.05
N ASN A 284 27.71 1.96 -15.68
CA ASN A 284 27.65 0.68 -15.00
C ASN A 284 29.07 0.12 -14.87
N LYS A 285 29.65 0.17 -13.66
CA LYS A 285 31.03 -0.25 -13.39
C LYS A 285 31.27 -1.74 -13.64
N MET A 286 30.21 -2.53 -13.63
CA MET A 286 30.27 -3.99 -13.82
C MET A 286 29.95 -4.40 -15.25
N ALA A 287 29.84 -3.46 -16.18
CA ALA A 287 29.60 -3.71 -17.58
C ALA A 287 30.51 -2.83 -18.45
N THR A 288 30.83 -3.29 -19.65
CA THR A 288 31.69 -2.58 -20.59
C THR A 288 30.89 -1.86 -21.65
N PRO A 289 31.27 -0.62 -22.06
CA PRO A 289 30.65 0.04 -23.20
C PRO A 289 30.78 -0.80 -24.47
N THR A 290 29.76 -0.77 -25.32
CA THR A 290 29.79 -1.44 -26.62
C THR A 290 30.06 -0.44 -27.74
N LEU A 291 30.04 -0.91 -28.99
CA LEU A 291 30.09 -0.06 -30.19
C LEU A 291 28.83 0.79 -30.38
N VAL A 292 27.76 0.50 -29.63
CA VAL A 292 26.50 1.24 -29.63
C VAL A 292 26.42 2.06 -28.37
N PRO A 293 26.28 3.38 -28.43
CA PRO A 293 26.09 4.23 -27.26
C PRO A 293 24.90 3.74 -26.41
N ASP A 294 25.01 3.86 -25.10
CA ASP A 294 23.98 3.50 -24.12
C ASP A 294 23.64 1.98 -24.04
N ILE A 295 24.41 1.15 -24.75
CA ILE A 295 24.37 -0.32 -24.64
C ILE A 295 25.64 -0.79 -23.96
N TRP A 296 25.48 -1.52 -22.87
CA TRP A 296 26.55 -2.02 -22.01
C TRP A 296 26.58 -3.54 -22.05
N GLN A 297 27.75 -4.13 -22.24
CA GLN A 297 27.96 -5.57 -22.25
C GLN A 297 28.29 -6.07 -20.83
N VAL A 298 27.47 -6.98 -20.33
CA VAL A 298 27.61 -7.64 -19.01
C VAL A 298 28.39 -8.94 -19.15
N THR A 299 27.98 -9.77 -20.10
CA THR A 299 28.69 -10.98 -20.55
C THR A 299 28.74 -10.96 -22.08
N PRO A 300 29.43 -11.88 -22.76
CA PRO A 300 29.44 -11.91 -24.24
C PRO A 300 28.07 -11.83 -24.89
N HIS A 301 27.02 -12.39 -24.24
CA HIS A 301 25.67 -12.43 -24.78
C HIS A 301 24.61 -11.65 -23.97
N VAL A 302 24.98 -11.04 -22.85
CA VAL A 302 24.06 -10.22 -22.03
C VAL A 302 24.41 -8.76 -22.17
N PHE A 303 23.43 -7.97 -22.58
CA PHE A 303 23.54 -6.54 -22.76
C PHE A 303 22.49 -5.83 -21.93
N VAL A 304 22.82 -4.64 -21.39
CA VAL A 304 21.89 -3.76 -20.69
C VAL A 304 21.80 -2.46 -21.46
N PHE A 305 20.60 -2.12 -21.84
CA PHE A 305 20.24 -0.86 -22.44
C PHE A 305 19.71 0.07 -21.35
N LYS A 306 20.32 1.23 -21.19
CA LYS A 306 19.95 2.24 -20.21
C LYS A 306 19.55 3.52 -20.92
N GLY A 307 18.31 3.92 -20.77
CA GLY A 307 17.84 5.21 -21.23
C GLY A 307 18.36 6.37 -20.39
N PRO A 308 18.13 7.63 -20.83
CA PRO A 308 18.44 8.79 -20.03
C PRO A 308 17.56 8.83 -18.78
N ASP A 309 18.08 9.47 -17.73
CA ASP A 309 17.42 9.72 -16.47
C ASP A 309 16.68 8.47 -15.92
N PHE A 310 16.09 8.41 -14.85
CA PHE A 310 15.30 7.36 -14.20
C PHE A 310 14.84 6.12 -15.01
N SER A 311 15.17 6.01 -16.29
CA SER A 311 14.76 4.87 -17.11
C SER A 311 15.22 3.55 -16.49
N PRO A 312 14.35 2.54 -16.41
CA PRO A 312 14.76 1.21 -16.01
C PRO A 312 15.71 0.59 -17.05
N ASN A 313 16.45 -0.40 -16.63
CA ASN A 313 17.26 -1.21 -17.51
C ASN A 313 16.34 -2.05 -18.43
N CYS A 314 16.63 -2.07 -19.73
CA CYS A 314 16.15 -3.11 -20.64
C CYS A 314 17.31 -4.07 -20.87
N ALA A 315 17.21 -5.31 -20.40
CA ALA A 315 18.25 -6.29 -20.65
C ALA A 315 17.95 -7.07 -21.94
N LEU A 316 19.00 -7.34 -22.71
CA LEU A 316 18.92 -8.14 -23.93
C LEU A 316 19.88 -9.32 -23.83
N ILE A 317 19.36 -10.52 -24.10
CA ILE A 317 20.16 -11.71 -24.31
C ILE A 317 20.22 -11.91 -25.81
N LEU A 318 21.37 -11.65 -26.42
CA LEU A 318 21.58 -11.75 -27.88
C LEU A 318 22.29 -13.08 -28.19
N SER A 319 21.61 -13.98 -28.89
CA SER A 319 22.16 -15.28 -29.26
C SER A 319 23.11 -15.20 -30.46
N ASP A 320 23.90 -16.24 -30.69
CA ASP A 320 24.77 -16.40 -31.89
C ASP A 320 23.99 -16.36 -33.19
N SER A 321 22.71 -16.70 -33.18
CA SER A 321 21.83 -16.66 -34.36
C SER A 321 21.47 -15.21 -34.74
N GLY A 322 21.65 -14.24 -33.84
CA GLY A 322 21.24 -12.85 -33.99
C GLY A 322 19.82 -12.57 -33.49
N LYS A 323 19.15 -13.56 -32.91
CA LYS A 323 17.90 -13.35 -32.19
C LYS A 323 18.18 -12.81 -30.79
N ALA A 324 17.28 -11.99 -30.28
CA ALA A 324 17.37 -11.51 -28.90
C ALA A 324 16.10 -11.83 -28.09
N LEU A 325 16.30 -12.11 -26.81
CA LEU A 325 15.27 -12.14 -25.78
C LEU A 325 15.44 -10.90 -24.91
N ALA A 326 14.41 -10.06 -24.84
CA ALA A 326 14.41 -8.86 -24.00
C ALA A 326 13.82 -9.16 -22.61
N ILE A 327 14.33 -8.48 -21.59
CA ILE A 327 13.76 -8.42 -20.24
C ILE A 327 13.39 -6.98 -19.99
N ASP A 328 12.09 -6.71 -19.91
CA ASP A 328 11.48 -5.39 -19.86
C ASP A 328 11.82 -4.48 -21.07
N CYS A 329 11.02 -3.45 -21.30
CA CYS A 329 11.31 -2.42 -22.27
C CYS A 329 10.49 -1.17 -21.92
N GLY A 330 11.11 -0.23 -21.23
CA GLY A 330 10.40 0.73 -20.40
C GLY A 330 10.45 2.19 -20.77
N LEU A 331 10.76 3.04 -19.82
CA LEU A 331 10.55 4.48 -19.86
C LEU A 331 11.68 5.20 -20.61
N PHE A 332 11.56 5.33 -21.92
CA PHE A 332 12.43 6.16 -22.74
C PHE A 332 11.74 6.54 -24.06
N ASP A 333 12.30 7.51 -24.75
CA ASP A 333 11.74 7.99 -26.02
C ASP A 333 11.79 6.92 -27.12
N LYS A 334 10.71 6.79 -27.89
CA LYS A 334 10.59 5.83 -29.03
C LYS A 334 11.73 6.00 -30.04
N LYS A 335 12.14 7.25 -30.36
CA LYS A 335 13.20 7.51 -31.35
C LYS A 335 14.56 7.10 -30.79
N PHE A 336 14.76 7.34 -29.50
CA PHE A 336 15.98 6.92 -28.81
C PHE A 336 16.10 5.38 -28.88
N LEU A 337 15.08 4.63 -28.48
CA LEU A 337 15.06 3.18 -28.58
C LEU A 337 15.35 2.69 -30.00
N LEU A 338 14.59 3.16 -30.98
CA LEU A 338 14.73 2.74 -32.39
C LEU A 338 16.14 2.99 -32.92
N SER A 339 16.72 4.16 -32.63
CA SER A 339 18.08 4.50 -33.09
C SER A 339 19.15 3.56 -32.50
N ARG A 340 18.99 3.08 -31.26
CA ARG A 340 19.92 2.13 -30.63
C ARG A 340 19.76 0.74 -31.20
N LEU A 341 18.52 0.31 -31.43
CA LEU A 341 18.23 -0.98 -32.07
C LEU A 341 18.77 -1.04 -33.50
N ASP A 342 18.63 0.02 -34.29
CA ASP A 342 19.19 0.10 -35.64
C ASP A 342 20.73 -0.01 -35.62
N LEU A 343 21.38 0.68 -34.68
CA LEU A 343 22.83 0.53 -34.50
C LEU A 343 23.26 -0.86 -34.03
N MET A 344 22.45 -1.54 -33.20
CA MET A 344 22.70 -2.94 -32.82
C MET A 344 22.57 -3.87 -34.02
N GLN A 345 21.60 -3.65 -34.90
CA GLN A 345 21.47 -4.40 -36.14
C GLN A 345 22.70 -4.21 -37.05
N GLU A 346 23.17 -2.96 -37.18
CA GLU A 346 24.34 -2.62 -38.01
C GLU A 346 25.66 -3.17 -37.46
N ARG A 347 25.86 -3.13 -36.12
CA ARG A 347 27.18 -3.26 -35.51
C ARG A 347 27.35 -4.49 -34.59
N MET A 348 26.26 -5.07 -34.14
CA MET A 348 26.27 -6.15 -33.13
C MET A 348 25.59 -7.41 -33.62
N GLY A 349 25.06 -7.42 -34.86
CA GLY A 349 24.43 -8.62 -35.43
C GLY A 349 23.02 -8.93 -34.95
N LEU A 350 22.36 -8.00 -34.25
CA LEU A 350 20.95 -8.14 -33.90
C LEU A 350 20.11 -8.26 -35.18
N LYS A 351 19.28 -9.29 -35.27
CA LYS A 351 18.34 -9.46 -36.40
C LYS A 351 16.92 -9.15 -35.97
N GLU A 352 16.51 -9.69 -34.83
CA GLU A 352 15.16 -9.52 -34.27
C GLU A 352 15.16 -9.64 -32.76
N ILE A 353 14.17 -9.05 -32.10
CA ILE A 353 13.82 -9.33 -30.71
C ILE A 353 12.61 -10.25 -30.74
N GLU A 354 12.83 -11.54 -30.54
CA GLU A 354 11.80 -12.58 -30.69
C GLU A 354 10.72 -12.46 -29.60
N ALA A 355 11.15 -12.22 -28.35
CA ALA A 355 10.22 -12.06 -27.24
C ALA A 355 10.74 -11.05 -26.22
N VAL A 356 9.81 -10.51 -25.43
CA VAL A 356 10.08 -9.72 -24.24
C VAL A 356 9.40 -10.38 -23.04
N ILE A 357 10.15 -10.61 -21.97
CA ILE A 357 9.64 -11.08 -20.69
C ILE A 357 9.42 -9.86 -19.80
N ILE A 358 8.21 -9.71 -19.29
CA ILE A 358 7.84 -8.63 -18.36
C ILE A 358 8.10 -9.10 -16.94
N THR A 359 8.98 -8.39 -16.22
CA THR A 359 9.33 -8.76 -14.84
C THR A 359 8.23 -8.43 -13.86
N HIS A 360 7.55 -7.29 -14.03
CA HIS A 360 6.42 -6.85 -13.21
C HIS A 360 5.54 -5.84 -13.95
N MET A 361 4.42 -5.43 -13.34
CA MET A 361 3.35 -4.70 -14.00
C MET A 361 3.54 -3.17 -14.10
N HIS A 362 4.62 -2.60 -13.58
CA HIS A 362 4.82 -1.15 -13.63
C HIS A 362 5.01 -0.64 -15.06
N GLY A 363 4.43 0.51 -15.34
CA GLY A 363 4.38 1.08 -16.69
C GLY A 363 5.75 1.41 -17.24
N ASP A 364 6.67 1.89 -16.40
CA ASP A 364 8.04 2.22 -16.80
C ASP A 364 8.86 1.02 -17.29
N HIS A 365 8.40 -0.21 -17.05
CA HIS A 365 9.00 -1.44 -17.57
C HIS A 365 8.38 -1.92 -18.89
N VAL A 366 7.25 -1.37 -19.30
CA VAL A 366 6.49 -1.89 -20.45
C VAL A 366 6.13 -0.85 -21.52
N LEU A 367 6.34 0.44 -21.30
CA LEU A 367 5.87 1.53 -22.18
C LEU A 367 6.36 1.42 -23.62
N GLN A 368 7.54 0.87 -23.87
CA GLN A 368 8.11 0.73 -25.20
C GLN A 368 7.96 -0.68 -25.78
N VAL A 369 7.34 -1.61 -25.08
CA VAL A 369 7.04 -2.95 -25.62
C VAL A 369 6.26 -2.89 -26.92
N PRO A 370 5.23 -2.04 -27.09
CA PRO A 370 4.54 -1.88 -28.37
C PRO A 370 5.45 -1.53 -29.55
N VAL A 371 6.55 -0.81 -29.29
CA VAL A 371 7.53 -0.47 -30.34
C VAL A 371 8.29 -1.70 -30.82
N LEU A 372 8.62 -2.62 -29.90
CA LEU A 372 9.24 -3.90 -30.25
C LEU A 372 8.28 -4.77 -31.04
N VAL A 373 7.02 -4.83 -30.63
CA VAL A 373 5.95 -5.56 -31.35
C VAL A 373 5.77 -4.98 -32.75
N GLU A 374 5.72 -3.67 -32.91
CA GLU A 374 5.60 -2.99 -34.22
C GLU A 374 6.79 -3.28 -35.12
N LYS A 375 8.02 -3.23 -34.59
CA LYS A 375 9.25 -3.36 -35.38
C LYS A 375 9.58 -4.80 -35.76
N TYR A 376 9.43 -5.76 -34.83
CA TYR A 376 9.92 -7.13 -34.98
C TYR A 376 8.82 -8.20 -34.92
N GLY A 377 7.58 -7.84 -34.52
CA GLY A 377 6.56 -8.84 -34.18
C GLY A 377 6.86 -9.54 -32.84
N THR A 378 7.57 -8.87 -31.95
CA THR A 378 8.01 -9.40 -30.65
C THR A 378 6.84 -9.97 -29.86
N GLN A 379 6.97 -11.20 -29.36
CA GLN A 379 6.00 -11.80 -28.46
C GLN A 379 6.14 -11.23 -27.04
N VAL A 380 5.04 -11.01 -26.36
CA VAL A 380 5.01 -10.54 -24.97
C VAL A 380 4.75 -11.72 -24.03
N TRP A 381 5.69 -11.99 -23.15
CA TRP A 381 5.63 -13.09 -22.19
C TRP A 381 5.53 -12.55 -20.75
N ALA A 382 4.52 -12.99 -20.01
CA ALA A 382 4.30 -12.59 -18.62
C ALA A 382 3.64 -13.72 -17.83
N THR A 383 3.59 -13.61 -16.49
CA THR A 383 2.79 -14.55 -15.68
C THR A 383 1.29 -14.29 -15.86
N GLY A 384 0.46 -15.29 -15.53
CA GLY A 384 -1.00 -15.16 -15.63
C GLY A 384 -1.55 -14.00 -14.78
N ASP A 385 -0.99 -13.80 -13.58
CA ASP A 385 -1.41 -12.72 -12.68
C ASP A 385 -1.09 -11.33 -13.23
N MET A 386 0.00 -11.18 -13.98
CA MET A 386 0.36 -9.92 -14.65
C MET A 386 -0.46 -9.70 -15.91
N ALA A 387 -0.76 -10.76 -16.67
CA ALA A 387 -1.43 -10.66 -17.97
C ALA A 387 -2.76 -9.89 -17.90
N ASP A 388 -3.57 -10.14 -16.86
CA ASP A 388 -4.83 -9.41 -16.67
C ASP A 388 -4.61 -7.92 -16.37
N LYS A 389 -3.59 -7.59 -15.55
CA LYS A 389 -3.25 -6.21 -15.20
C LYS A 389 -2.70 -5.42 -16.38
N LEU A 390 -1.97 -6.10 -17.27
CA LEU A 390 -1.48 -5.52 -18.51
C LEU A 390 -2.60 -5.37 -19.56
N ALA A 391 -3.53 -6.34 -19.63
CA ALA A 391 -4.62 -6.32 -20.60
C ALA A 391 -5.76 -5.36 -20.22
N TYR A 392 -6.04 -5.22 -18.93
CA TYR A 392 -7.18 -4.46 -18.39
C TYR A 392 -6.79 -3.59 -17.19
N PRO A 393 -5.79 -2.69 -17.33
CA PRO A 393 -5.27 -1.92 -16.20
C PRO A 393 -6.34 -1.06 -15.52
N GLU A 394 -7.36 -0.63 -16.26
CA GLU A 394 -8.48 0.17 -15.75
C GLU A 394 -9.34 -0.55 -14.72
N ARG A 395 -9.30 -1.88 -14.68
CA ARG A 395 -10.07 -2.68 -13.70
C ARG A 395 -9.45 -2.73 -12.32
N PHE A 396 -8.18 -2.37 -12.21
CA PHE A 396 -7.39 -2.52 -10.98
C PHE A 396 -7.05 -1.15 -10.37
N ASN A 397 -6.62 -1.17 -9.13
CA ASN A 397 -6.29 0.03 -8.38
C ASN A 397 -4.88 -0.06 -7.79
N TYR A 398 -3.93 -0.40 -8.63
CA TYR A 398 -2.52 -0.41 -8.28
C TYR A 398 -1.83 0.87 -8.76
N SER A 399 -0.83 1.32 -8.00
CA SER A 399 0.02 2.44 -8.40
C SER A 399 0.93 2.05 -9.56
N ALA A 400 1.35 3.05 -10.34
CA ALA A 400 2.37 2.91 -11.37
C ALA A 400 2.06 1.88 -12.48
N MET A 401 0.80 1.54 -12.69
CA MET A 401 0.40 0.71 -13.84
C MET A 401 0.61 1.46 -15.17
N ILE A 402 0.57 0.72 -16.27
CA ILE A 402 0.79 1.24 -17.62
C ILE A 402 -0.01 2.51 -17.94
N ASN A 403 -1.28 2.55 -17.55
CA ASN A 403 -2.18 3.69 -17.76
C ASN A 403 -1.91 4.90 -16.85
N SER A 404 -1.04 4.74 -15.84
CA SER A 404 -0.58 5.85 -14.99
C SER A 404 0.53 6.67 -15.66
N TYR A 405 1.30 6.05 -16.57
CA TYR A 405 2.41 6.69 -17.29
C TYR A 405 1.98 7.27 -18.64
N ASP A 406 1.17 6.55 -19.40
CA ASP A 406 0.68 7.02 -20.70
C ASP A 406 -0.82 6.71 -20.85
N LYS A 407 -1.62 7.78 -20.93
CA LYS A 407 -3.08 7.69 -21.12
C LYS A 407 -3.48 7.05 -22.47
N ASN A 408 -2.58 7.04 -23.44
CA ASN A 408 -2.84 6.45 -24.77
C ASN A 408 -2.48 4.95 -24.80
N LEU A 409 -1.64 4.49 -23.89
CA LEU A 409 -1.30 3.08 -23.75
C LEU A 409 -2.25 2.43 -22.73
N THR A 410 -3.38 1.96 -23.21
CA THR A 410 -4.47 1.47 -22.38
C THR A 410 -4.41 -0.02 -22.09
N SER A 411 -3.62 -0.79 -22.87
CA SER A 411 -3.50 -2.23 -22.68
C SER A 411 -2.25 -2.79 -23.36
N LEU A 412 -1.74 -3.89 -22.84
CA LEU A 412 -0.70 -4.71 -23.45
C LEU A 412 -1.13 -6.18 -23.41
N ARG A 413 -1.27 -6.80 -24.58
CA ARG A 413 -1.63 -8.21 -24.68
C ARG A 413 -0.43 -9.10 -24.40
N THR A 414 -0.62 -10.13 -23.59
CA THR A 414 0.35 -11.22 -23.37
C THR A 414 0.12 -12.34 -24.37
N ASP A 415 1.17 -12.77 -25.07
CA ASP A 415 1.12 -13.85 -26.07
C ASP A 415 1.44 -15.21 -25.46
N ARG A 416 2.25 -15.25 -24.39
CA ARG A 416 2.59 -16.47 -23.67
C ARG A 416 2.52 -16.25 -22.16
N ILE A 417 1.80 -17.15 -21.48
CA ILE A 417 1.74 -17.20 -20.01
C ILE A 417 2.87 -18.08 -19.50
N LEU A 418 3.75 -17.46 -18.70
CA LEU A 418 4.83 -18.14 -18.01
C LEU A 418 4.34 -18.67 -16.65
N GLN A 419 4.82 -19.87 -16.27
CA GLN A 419 4.43 -20.51 -15.03
C GLN A 419 5.57 -20.45 -13.99
N HIS A 420 5.22 -20.37 -12.72
CA HIS A 420 6.20 -20.50 -11.64
C HIS A 420 6.90 -21.86 -11.71
N GLY A 421 8.23 -21.87 -11.65
CA GLY A 421 9.06 -23.07 -11.79
C GLY A 421 9.22 -23.58 -13.21
N GLU A 422 8.71 -22.84 -14.20
CA GLU A 422 8.83 -23.24 -15.61
C GLU A 422 10.30 -23.25 -16.04
N ARG A 423 10.68 -24.35 -16.73
CA ARG A 423 11.91 -24.44 -17.47
C ARG A 423 11.70 -23.89 -18.88
N LEU A 424 12.28 -22.72 -19.15
CA LEU A 424 12.17 -22.02 -20.42
C LEU A 424 13.43 -22.28 -21.25
N ILE A 425 13.29 -23.01 -22.33
CA ILE A 425 14.38 -23.20 -23.31
C ILE A 425 14.18 -22.18 -24.43
N TRP A 426 15.19 -21.35 -24.66
CA TRP A 426 15.21 -20.38 -25.74
C TRP A 426 16.59 -20.38 -26.39
N GLU A 427 16.66 -20.59 -27.70
CA GLU A 427 17.92 -20.83 -28.42
C GLU A 427 18.77 -21.91 -27.71
N ASN A 428 20.01 -21.61 -27.36
CA ASN A 428 20.92 -22.50 -26.63
C ASN A 428 20.90 -22.31 -25.11
N TYR A 429 19.96 -21.49 -24.60
CA TYR A 429 19.86 -21.17 -23.18
C TYR A 429 18.73 -21.91 -22.50
N ASP A 430 18.99 -22.25 -21.24
CA ASP A 430 18.06 -22.97 -20.37
C ASP A 430 17.81 -22.11 -19.13
N PHE A 431 16.63 -21.56 -19.04
CA PHE A 431 16.21 -20.66 -17.96
C PHE A 431 15.21 -21.33 -17.04
N THR A 432 15.18 -20.84 -15.80
CA THR A 432 14.09 -21.07 -14.87
C THR A 432 13.37 -19.75 -14.62
N VAL A 433 12.02 -19.81 -14.68
CA VAL A 433 11.13 -18.69 -14.36
C VAL A 433 10.52 -18.93 -13.00
N GLU A 434 10.60 -17.95 -12.09
CA GLU A 434 9.93 -18.05 -10.79
C GLU A 434 9.19 -16.77 -10.46
N GLN A 435 8.07 -16.89 -9.78
CA GLN A 435 7.44 -15.74 -9.14
C GLN A 435 8.39 -15.19 -8.07
N MET A 436 8.61 -13.90 -8.13
CA MET A 436 9.51 -13.18 -7.21
C MET A 436 8.89 -11.83 -6.82
N PRO A 437 7.76 -11.85 -6.10
CA PRO A 437 7.12 -10.61 -5.63
C PRO A 437 7.99 -9.87 -4.62
N GLY A 438 7.65 -8.62 -4.38
CA GLY A 438 8.36 -7.76 -3.42
C GLY A 438 7.85 -6.35 -3.53
N GLN A 439 8.45 -5.56 -4.40
CA GLN A 439 7.97 -4.21 -4.72
C GLN A 439 6.52 -4.25 -5.24
N THR A 440 6.14 -5.28 -5.96
CA THR A 440 4.77 -5.56 -6.37
C THR A 440 4.35 -6.99 -6.01
N GLU A 441 3.05 -7.24 -5.89
CA GLU A 441 2.50 -8.60 -5.71
C GLU A 441 2.74 -9.48 -6.94
N PHE A 442 2.85 -8.88 -8.13
CA PHE A 442 2.89 -9.55 -9.41
C PHE A 442 4.24 -9.32 -10.09
N ALA A 443 5.22 -10.10 -9.71
CA ALA A 443 6.57 -10.03 -10.27
C ALA A 443 7.15 -11.42 -10.47
N LEU A 444 8.10 -11.49 -11.40
CA LEU A 444 8.89 -12.70 -11.67
C LEU A 444 10.37 -12.39 -11.72
N CYS A 445 11.19 -13.41 -11.50
CA CYS A 445 12.57 -13.44 -11.94
C CYS A 445 12.77 -14.53 -13.00
N ILE A 446 13.80 -14.35 -13.81
CA ILE A 446 14.30 -15.37 -14.72
C ILE A 446 15.81 -15.53 -14.52
N TYR A 447 16.28 -16.76 -14.46
CA TYR A 447 17.70 -17.04 -14.29
C TYR A 447 18.14 -18.27 -15.06
N GLY A 448 19.41 -18.27 -15.43
CA GLY A 448 20.06 -19.37 -16.15
C GLY A 448 21.56 -19.21 -16.21
N ASN A 449 22.22 -20.19 -16.82
CA ASN A 449 23.64 -20.10 -17.12
C ASN A 449 23.82 -19.42 -18.48
N ILE A 450 24.47 -18.26 -18.49
CA ILE A 450 24.82 -17.52 -19.69
C ILE A 450 26.33 -17.29 -19.65
N ASP A 451 27.04 -17.70 -20.70
CA ASP A 451 28.50 -17.56 -20.80
C ASP A 451 29.27 -18.14 -19.61
N GLY A 452 28.80 -19.26 -19.06
CA GLY A 452 29.40 -19.90 -17.89
C GLY A 452 29.14 -19.22 -16.56
N ARG A 453 28.31 -18.17 -16.52
CA ARG A 453 27.91 -17.42 -15.32
C ARG A 453 26.41 -17.62 -15.05
N LYS A 454 26.06 -17.79 -13.80
CA LYS A 454 24.66 -17.82 -13.39
C LYS A 454 24.14 -16.40 -13.26
N VAL A 455 23.30 -15.99 -14.20
CA VAL A 455 22.71 -14.65 -14.28
C VAL A 455 21.26 -14.73 -13.85
N ILE A 456 20.79 -13.77 -13.03
CA ILE A 456 19.40 -13.58 -12.65
C ILE A 456 18.95 -12.17 -12.97
N PHE A 457 17.74 -12.06 -13.53
CA PHE A 457 17.03 -10.80 -13.79
C PHE A 457 15.90 -10.69 -12.77
N THR A 458 15.90 -9.62 -11.96
CA THR A 458 15.06 -9.51 -10.76
C THR A 458 13.99 -8.42 -10.82
N GLY A 459 13.89 -7.69 -11.94
CA GLY A 459 13.06 -6.48 -11.97
C GLY A 459 13.46 -5.53 -10.83
N ASP A 460 12.49 -4.95 -10.16
CA ASP A 460 12.68 -3.92 -9.14
C ASP A 460 12.78 -4.44 -7.71
N ASN A 461 12.87 -5.73 -7.52
CA ASN A 461 13.00 -6.27 -6.16
C ASN A 461 14.38 -6.04 -5.53
N ILE A 462 15.40 -5.86 -6.36
CA ILE A 462 16.79 -5.67 -5.90
C ILE A 462 17.39 -4.48 -6.61
N PHE A 463 17.81 -3.52 -5.81
CA PHE A 463 18.62 -2.39 -6.23
C PHE A 463 19.99 -2.50 -5.57
N GLY A 464 21.06 -2.23 -6.29
CA GLY A 464 22.39 -2.30 -5.71
C GLY A 464 23.40 -1.48 -6.48
N ASP A 465 24.35 -0.93 -5.71
CA ASP A 465 25.60 -0.39 -6.21
C ASP A 465 26.74 -1.23 -5.63
N PRO A 466 27.57 -1.86 -6.46
CA PRO A 466 28.68 -2.68 -5.98
C PRO A 466 29.70 -1.93 -5.12
N ASP A 467 29.76 -0.61 -5.24
CA ASP A 467 30.65 0.26 -4.47
C ASP A 467 29.97 0.88 -3.23
N ASP A 468 28.71 0.55 -2.94
CA ASP A 468 28.06 1.03 -1.73
C ASP A 468 28.67 0.34 -0.49
N ASP A 469 29.39 1.11 0.32
CA ASP A 469 30.01 0.63 1.58
C ASP A 469 28.99 0.04 2.55
N ARG A 470 27.77 0.59 2.55
CA ARG A 470 26.67 0.10 3.37
C ARG A 470 26.15 -1.23 2.87
N GLN A 471 26.32 -1.50 1.59
CA GLN A 471 25.90 -2.70 0.84
C GLN A 471 24.46 -3.11 1.16
N ASN A 472 23.60 -2.16 1.33
CA ASN A 472 22.19 -2.39 1.60
C ASN A 472 21.41 -2.83 0.35
N GLY A 473 21.96 -2.63 -0.82
CA GLY A 473 21.60 -3.15 -2.14
C GLY A 473 20.18 -3.60 -2.40
N HIS A 474 19.21 -2.99 -1.75
CA HIS A 474 17.80 -3.27 -1.93
C HIS A 474 16.99 -1.99 -1.81
N GLU A 475 15.89 -1.96 -2.45
CA GLU A 475 14.91 -0.91 -2.27
C GLU A 475 13.75 -1.43 -1.42
N ALA A 476 13.62 -0.87 -0.24
CA ALA A 476 12.42 -1.06 0.57
C ALA A 476 11.35 -0.08 0.11
N VAL A 477 11.10 -0.01 -1.18
CA VAL A 477 9.95 0.74 -1.67
C VAL A 477 8.73 -0.08 -1.35
N VAL A 478 8.03 0.38 -0.38
CA VAL A 478 6.65 -0.01 -0.19
C VAL A 478 5.84 0.84 -1.17
N ALA A 479 5.86 0.45 -2.42
CA ALA A 479 4.84 0.90 -3.34
C ALA A 479 3.50 0.32 -2.85
N ARG A 480 2.39 1.02 -3.07
CA ARG A 480 1.04 0.65 -2.60
C ARG A 480 0.52 -0.70 -3.07
N ASN A 481 1.28 -1.42 -3.81
CA ASN A 481 1.02 -2.76 -4.31
C ASN A 481 2.12 -3.75 -3.94
N SER A 482 2.90 -3.43 -2.89
CA SER A 482 3.91 -4.34 -2.35
C SER A 482 3.26 -5.58 -1.76
N ALA A 483 3.88 -6.72 -2.01
CA ALA A 483 3.47 -7.98 -1.39
C ALA A 483 3.76 -7.98 0.12
N ILE A 484 2.97 -8.74 0.88
CA ILE A 484 3.34 -9.05 2.27
C ILE A 484 4.74 -9.65 2.32
N LEU A 485 5.47 -9.46 3.42
CA LEU A 485 6.90 -9.81 3.47
C LEU A 485 7.15 -11.29 3.18
N GLU A 486 6.31 -12.19 3.67
CA GLU A 486 6.44 -13.65 3.48
C GLU A 486 6.32 -14.07 2.03
N GLU A 487 5.49 -13.40 1.25
CA GLU A 487 5.27 -13.69 -0.17
C GLU A 487 6.08 -12.78 -1.09
N GLY A 488 6.65 -11.71 -0.52
CA GLY A 488 7.44 -10.71 -1.20
C GLY A 488 8.93 -10.79 -0.89
N TYR A 489 9.43 -9.84 -0.13
CA TYR A 489 10.89 -9.70 0.09
C TYR A 489 11.52 -10.88 0.83
N LEU A 490 10.81 -11.57 1.74
CA LEU A 490 11.32 -12.80 2.37
C LEU A 490 11.45 -13.93 1.35
N LEU A 491 10.44 -14.15 0.53
CA LEU A 491 10.49 -15.13 -0.56
C LEU A 491 11.61 -14.79 -1.56
N SER A 492 11.70 -13.54 -1.97
CA SER A 492 12.75 -13.06 -2.88
C SER A 492 14.16 -13.30 -2.33
N ALA A 493 14.35 -13.04 -1.04
CA ALA A 493 15.63 -13.28 -0.37
C ALA A 493 15.99 -14.79 -0.33
N GLU A 494 15.02 -15.66 -0.07
CA GLU A 494 15.23 -17.12 -0.10
C GLU A 494 15.53 -17.62 -1.52
N ILE A 495 14.83 -17.09 -2.55
CA ILE A 495 15.13 -17.42 -3.95
C ILE A 495 16.58 -17.04 -4.28
N LEU A 496 16.99 -15.82 -3.99
CA LEU A 496 18.36 -15.36 -4.27
C LEU A 496 19.42 -16.20 -3.54
N LYS A 497 19.17 -16.53 -2.28
CA LYS A 497 20.05 -17.36 -1.48
C LYS A 497 20.17 -18.79 -2.04
N ARG A 498 19.06 -19.38 -2.48
CA ARG A 498 18.99 -20.71 -3.11
C ARG A 498 19.66 -20.72 -4.49
N VAL A 499 19.33 -19.73 -5.33
CA VAL A 499 19.90 -19.59 -6.68
C VAL A 499 21.39 -19.29 -6.60
N ASN A 500 21.82 -18.47 -5.64
CA ASN A 500 23.21 -18.04 -5.45
C ASN A 500 23.84 -17.59 -6.78
N PRO A 501 23.34 -16.51 -7.39
CA PRO A 501 23.76 -16.05 -8.71
C PRO A 501 25.18 -15.48 -8.67
N ASP A 502 25.88 -15.54 -9.80
CA ASP A 502 27.13 -14.84 -10.03
C ASP A 502 26.90 -13.38 -10.42
N ILE A 503 25.77 -13.10 -11.06
CA ILE A 503 25.38 -11.77 -11.54
C ILE A 503 23.88 -11.54 -11.28
N ILE A 504 23.55 -10.37 -10.72
CA ILE A 504 22.18 -9.85 -10.67
C ILE A 504 22.07 -8.67 -11.62
N VAL A 505 21.04 -8.70 -12.47
CA VAL A 505 20.61 -7.59 -13.32
C VAL A 505 19.24 -7.12 -12.81
N GLY A 506 19.22 -6.01 -12.12
CA GLY A 506 17.97 -5.40 -11.60
C GLY A 506 17.36 -4.42 -12.57
N GLY A 507 16.12 -3.97 -12.26
CA GLY A 507 15.38 -3.04 -13.09
C GLY A 507 15.98 -1.62 -13.11
N HIS A 508 16.23 -1.01 -11.96
CA HIS A 508 16.76 0.36 -11.86
C HIS A 508 18.16 0.44 -11.24
N SER A 509 18.89 -0.64 -11.14
CA SER A 509 20.16 -0.65 -10.45
C SER A 509 21.36 -0.91 -11.36
N TYR A 510 22.55 -0.77 -10.77
CA TYR A 510 23.77 -1.28 -11.39
C TYR A 510 23.73 -2.82 -11.48
N VAL A 511 24.44 -3.38 -12.45
CA VAL A 511 24.70 -4.81 -12.49
C VAL A 511 25.57 -5.18 -11.28
N MET A 512 25.20 -6.21 -10.56
CA MET A 512 25.92 -6.66 -9.36
C MET A 512 26.63 -7.98 -9.63
N GLU A 513 27.94 -7.99 -9.51
CA GLU A 513 28.76 -9.21 -9.57
C GLU A 513 29.06 -9.75 -8.16
N ASN A 514 29.09 -11.08 -8.05
CA ASN A 514 29.39 -11.79 -6.81
C ASN A 514 28.56 -11.29 -5.59
N PRO A 515 27.23 -11.22 -5.71
CA PRO A 515 26.35 -10.48 -4.79
C PRO A 515 26.10 -11.20 -3.45
N ARG A 516 26.89 -12.20 -3.07
CA ARG A 516 26.66 -13.07 -1.89
C ARG A 516 26.45 -12.30 -0.59
N GLN A 517 27.30 -11.31 -0.33
CA GLN A 517 27.20 -10.52 0.91
C GLN A 517 25.95 -9.62 0.89
N MET A 518 25.63 -9.04 -0.24
CA MET A 518 24.40 -8.25 -0.42
C MET A 518 23.17 -9.13 -0.20
N ILE A 519 23.12 -10.33 -0.78
CA ILE A 519 22.02 -11.29 -0.58
C ILE A 519 21.83 -11.65 0.91
N GLN A 520 22.93 -11.86 1.64
CA GLN A 520 22.85 -12.13 3.09
C GLN A 520 22.26 -10.97 3.87
N ARG A 521 22.65 -9.73 3.55
CA ARG A 521 22.11 -8.54 4.19
C ARG A 521 20.63 -8.30 3.82
N PHE A 522 20.29 -8.49 2.56
CA PHE A 522 18.92 -8.40 2.09
C PHE A 522 18.02 -9.41 2.83
N HIS A 523 18.49 -10.64 2.98
CA HIS A 523 17.78 -11.66 3.75
C HIS A 523 17.55 -11.23 5.22
N GLN A 524 18.59 -10.73 5.89
CA GLN A 524 18.46 -10.25 7.27
C GLN A 524 17.54 -9.04 7.37
N TRP A 525 17.66 -8.11 6.42
CA TRP A 525 16.82 -6.94 6.35
C TRP A 525 15.32 -7.31 6.22
N ALA A 526 14.99 -8.26 5.37
CA ALA A 526 13.60 -8.68 5.15
C ALA A 526 12.96 -9.22 6.45
N TYR A 527 13.71 -10.00 7.24
CA TYR A 527 13.25 -10.44 8.58
C TYR A 527 13.08 -9.27 9.55
N ASN A 528 14.06 -8.36 9.60
CA ASN A 528 14.00 -7.20 10.49
C ASN A 528 12.80 -6.29 10.13
N MET A 529 12.51 -6.12 8.85
CA MET A 529 11.38 -5.35 8.36
C MET A 529 10.04 -5.96 8.81
N ARG A 530 9.86 -7.28 8.61
CA ARG A 530 8.68 -8.00 9.09
C ARG A 530 8.49 -7.83 10.59
N ASP A 531 9.55 -8.01 11.36
CA ASP A 531 9.47 -7.91 12.82
C ASP A 531 9.13 -6.48 13.28
N ALA A 532 9.67 -5.45 12.61
CA ALA A 532 9.35 -4.06 12.89
C ALA A 532 7.88 -3.71 12.55
N LEU A 533 7.35 -4.23 11.44
CA LEU A 533 5.94 -4.09 11.08
C LEU A 533 5.04 -4.77 12.10
N GLN A 534 5.40 -5.99 12.53
CA GLN A 534 4.65 -6.71 13.57
C GLN A 534 4.64 -5.99 14.92
N GLU A 535 5.73 -5.30 15.28
CA GLU A 535 5.78 -4.49 16.52
C GLU A 535 4.84 -3.29 16.51
N LEU A 536 4.53 -2.75 15.33
CA LEU A 536 3.65 -1.58 15.16
C LEU A 536 2.18 -1.98 14.99
N SER A 537 1.89 -3.19 14.56
CA SER A 537 0.52 -3.67 14.37
C SER A 537 -0.20 -3.91 15.69
N PHE A 538 -1.42 -3.40 15.82
CA PHE A 538 -2.31 -3.73 16.93
C PHE A 538 -2.96 -5.11 16.76
N LEU A 539 -2.99 -5.66 15.55
CA LEU A 539 -3.49 -7.00 15.24
C LEU A 539 -2.43 -8.06 15.57
N GLU A 540 -2.87 -9.26 15.95
CA GLU A 540 -1.99 -10.39 16.22
C GLU A 540 -1.12 -10.73 15.01
N ASP A 541 -1.66 -10.58 13.81
CA ASP A 541 -1.00 -10.80 12.54
C ASP A 541 -0.91 -9.49 11.77
N TYR A 542 0.30 -8.97 11.57
CA TYR A 542 0.52 -7.70 10.90
C TYR A 542 0.02 -7.69 9.46
N ARG A 543 -0.13 -8.82 8.80
CA ARG A 543 -0.52 -8.92 7.40
C ARG A 543 -1.90 -8.33 7.13
N TYR A 544 -2.85 -8.47 8.06
CA TYR A 544 -4.17 -7.83 7.98
C TYR A 544 -4.12 -6.30 8.08
N TRP A 545 -3.10 -5.78 8.71
CA TRP A 545 -2.84 -4.38 8.92
C TRP A 545 -2.00 -3.76 7.79
N TYR A 546 -1.20 -4.60 7.13
CA TYR A 546 -0.28 -4.22 6.07
C TYR A 546 -0.90 -4.31 4.67
N ASP A 547 -1.58 -5.42 4.32
CA ASP A 547 -2.16 -5.67 3.02
C ASP A 547 -3.58 -5.07 2.94
N PRO A 548 -3.85 -4.11 2.02
CA PRO A 548 -5.18 -3.54 1.84
C PRO A 548 -6.10 -4.39 0.98
N PHE A 549 -5.69 -5.60 0.55
CA PHE A 549 -6.43 -6.42 -0.42
C PHE A 549 -6.84 -7.80 0.13
N TRP A 550 -6.75 -8.04 1.43
CA TRP A 550 -7.11 -9.33 2.01
C TRP A 550 -8.63 -9.62 2.02
N VAL A 551 -9.46 -8.59 1.93
CA VAL A 551 -10.85 -8.69 1.47
C VAL A 551 -11.02 -7.71 0.32
N LYS A 552 -11.42 -8.19 -0.85
CA LYS A 552 -11.57 -7.32 -2.03
C LYS A 552 -12.61 -7.85 -2.98
N PHE A 553 -13.12 -6.98 -3.83
CA PHE A 553 -13.79 -7.40 -5.06
C PHE A 553 -12.75 -7.97 -6.03
N GLU A 554 -13.13 -8.93 -6.85
CA GLU A 554 -12.24 -9.56 -7.84
C GLU A 554 -11.61 -8.53 -8.79
N SER A 555 -12.36 -7.51 -9.19
CA SER A 555 -11.86 -6.30 -9.83
C SER A 555 -12.24 -5.09 -8.98
N TYR A 556 -11.38 -4.08 -8.93
CA TYR A 556 -11.68 -2.85 -8.21
C TYR A 556 -12.73 -2.01 -8.91
N ARG A 557 -12.79 -2.06 -10.26
CA ARG A 557 -13.73 -1.30 -11.10
C ARG A 557 -14.51 -2.21 -12.01
N TYR A 558 -15.82 -1.96 -12.08
CA TYR A 558 -16.74 -2.65 -12.99
C TYR A 558 -17.53 -1.64 -13.80
N THR A 559 -17.78 -1.94 -15.09
CA THR A 559 -18.76 -1.24 -15.91
C THR A 559 -20.03 -2.06 -15.93
N LEU A 560 -21.14 -1.47 -15.47
CA LEU A 560 -22.44 -2.07 -15.30
C LEU A 560 -23.46 -1.37 -16.16
N LYS A 561 -24.43 -2.12 -16.72
CA LYS A 561 -25.50 -1.59 -17.57
C LYS A 561 -26.83 -1.65 -16.84
N ILE A 562 -27.59 -0.55 -16.87
CA ILE A 562 -28.93 -0.48 -16.30
C ILE A 562 -29.82 -1.58 -16.92
N GLY A 563 -30.59 -2.25 -16.07
CA GLY A 563 -31.47 -3.36 -16.43
C GLY A 563 -30.80 -4.72 -16.59
N ASN A 564 -29.48 -4.80 -16.40
CA ASN A 564 -28.73 -6.06 -16.51
C ASN A 564 -28.42 -6.65 -15.12
N THR A 565 -28.02 -7.92 -15.13
CA THR A 565 -27.37 -8.59 -14.03
C THR A 565 -25.89 -8.79 -14.34
N PHE A 566 -25.07 -8.81 -13.28
CA PHE A 566 -23.62 -9.01 -13.39
C PHE A 566 -23.14 -9.91 -12.24
N GLN A 567 -22.30 -10.88 -12.52
CA GLN A 567 -21.73 -11.78 -11.53
C GLN A 567 -20.25 -11.55 -11.38
N THR A 568 -19.76 -11.59 -10.15
CA THR A 568 -18.36 -11.48 -9.77
C THR A 568 -18.12 -12.18 -8.44
N ASN A 569 -16.92 -12.04 -7.87
CA ASN A 569 -16.58 -12.62 -6.59
C ASN A 569 -16.10 -11.56 -5.59
N VAL A 570 -16.37 -11.81 -4.31
CA VAL A 570 -15.63 -11.22 -3.20
C VAL A 570 -14.56 -12.20 -2.76
N ILE A 571 -13.32 -11.76 -2.80
CA ILE A 571 -12.15 -12.54 -2.41
C ILE A 571 -11.85 -12.29 -0.94
N ILE A 572 -11.70 -13.36 -0.16
CA ILE A 572 -11.42 -13.28 1.27
C ILE A 572 -10.21 -14.15 1.58
N ARG A 573 -9.23 -13.58 2.25
CA ARG A 573 -7.98 -14.23 2.61
C ARG A 573 -7.81 -14.33 4.12
N ASN A 574 -7.45 -15.50 4.59
CA ASN A 574 -7.01 -15.74 5.96
C ASN A 574 -5.49 -15.91 6.01
N PHE A 575 -4.80 -14.97 6.60
CA PHE A 575 -3.35 -15.05 6.84
C PHE A 575 -2.99 -15.88 8.05
N GLY A 576 -3.94 -16.02 9.01
CA GLY A 576 -3.70 -16.65 10.29
C GLY A 576 -3.50 -18.17 10.21
N LYS A 577 -2.91 -18.73 11.27
CA LYS A 577 -2.71 -20.18 11.43
C LYS A 577 -3.91 -20.91 12.02
N LYS A 578 -5.02 -20.22 12.23
CA LYS A 578 -6.28 -20.73 12.73
C LYS A 578 -7.41 -20.39 11.77
N ARG A 579 -8.48 -21.17 11.80
CA ARG A 579 -9.73 -20.80 11.10
C ARG A 579 -10.20 -19.45 11.60
N GLN A 580 -10.60 -18.60 10.66
CA GLN A 580 -11.01 -17.24 10.95
C GLN A 580 -12.43 -16.99 10.43
N GLU A 581 -13.26 -16.42 11.30
CA GLU A 581 -14.63 -16.04 10.94
C GLU A 581 -14.65 -14.64 10.37
N TYR A 582 -15.44 -14.47 9.32
CA TYR A 582 -15.67 -13.18 8.62
C TYR A 582 -17.15 -12.91 8.51
N ARG A 583 -17.53 -11.68 8.82
CA ARG A 583 -18.80 -11.10 8.41
C ARG A 583 -18.46 -9.90 7.54
N ILE A 584 -18.97 -9.89 6.30
CA ILE A 584 -18.76 -8.82 5.34
C ILE A 584 -20.13 -8.36 4.86
N GLN A 585 -20.43 -7.09 5.04
CA GLN A 585 -21.63 -6.46 4.49
C GLN A 585 -21.21 -5.60 3.29
N ILE A 586 -21.86 -5.83 2.16
CA ILE A 586 -21.61 -5.09 0.93
C ILE A 586 -22.61 -3.93 0.86
N HIS A 587 -22.10 -2.70 0.91
CA HIS A 587 -22.92 -1.52 0.71
C HIS A 587 -22.84 -1.09 -0.74
N THR A 588 -23.98 -1.00 -1.40
CA THR A 588 -24.11 -0.61 -2.80
C THR A 588 -24.84 0.72 -2.93
N PRO A 589 -24.60 1.48 -4.02
CA PRO A 589 -25.34 2.71 -4.28
C PRO A 589 -26.83 2.42 -4.59
N LYS A 590 -27.65 3.45 -4.49
CA LYS A 590 -29.09 3.35 -4.81
C LYS A 590 -29.31 2.79 -6.22
N GLY A 591 -30.22 1.84 -6.32
CA GLY A 591 -30.57 1.19 -7.59
C GLY A 591 -29.61 0.06 -8.01
N VAL A 592 -28.62 -0.25 -7.19
CA VAL A 592 -27.75 -1.43 -7.37
C VAL A 592 -28.00 -2.38 -6.20
N ILE A 593 -28.54 -3.55 -6.50
CA ILE A 593 -28.82 -4.61 -5.52
C ILE A 593 -27.75 -5.67 -5.63
N VAL A 594 -27.23 -6.14 -4.51
CA VAL A 594 -26.24 -7.23 -4.47
C VAL A 594 -26.76 -8.43 -3.69
N ASN A 595 -26.49 -9.62 -4.17
CA ASN A 595 -26.88 -10.86 -3.52
C ASN A 595 -25.72 -11.87 -3.48
N PRO A 596 -25.28 -12.36 -2.30
CA PRO A 596 -25.76 -11.93 -0.98
C PRO A 596 -25.24 -10.53 -0.60
N GLU A 597 -26.04 -9.75 0.12
CA GLU A 597 -25.66 -8.47 0.71
C GLU A 597 -24.72 -8.68 1.92
N ILE A 598 -24.95 -9.77 2.66
CA ILE A 598 -24.15 -10.12 3.83
C ILE A 598 -23.53 -11.51 3.61
N ILE A 599 -22.21 -11.54 3.61
CA ILE A 599 -21.41 -12.77 3.58
C ILE A 599 -21.03 -13.11 5.02
N ARG A 600 -21.35 -14.35 5.46
CA ARG A 600 -20.87 -14.92 6.71
C ARG A 600 -20.14 -16.21 6.37
N THR A 601 -18.86 -16.29 6.68
CA THR A 601 -18.04 -17.42 6.28
C THR A 601 -16.89 -17.64 7.25
N THR A 602 -16.36 -18.86 7.22
CA THR A 602 -15.13 -19.23 7.92
C THR A 602 -14.10 -19.62 6.88
N VAL A 603 -12.92 -19.04 6.95
CA VAL A 603 -11.83 -19.32 6.03
C VAL A 603 -10.76 -20.15 6.74
N GLU A 604 -10.31 -21.21 6.09
CA GLU A 604 -9.26 -22.07 6.63
C GLU A 604 -7.91 -21.33 6.79
N PRO A 605 -7.00 -21.83 7.65
CA PRO A 605 -5.70 -21.21 7.83
C PRO A 605 -4.94 -21.04 6.51
N GLU A 606 -4.26 -19.89 6.36
CA GLU A 606 -3.37 -19.60 5.24
C GLU A 606 -4.01 -19.87 3.86
N SER A 607 -5.31 -19.56 3.74
CA SER A 607 -6.06 -19.84 2.51
C SER A 607 -6.86 -18.63 2.03
N THR A 608 -7.22 -18.67 0.75
CA THR A 608 -8.04 -17.67 0.09
C THR A 608 -9.28 -18.35 -0.50
N ILE A 609 -10.43 -17.72 -0.35
CA ILE A 609 -11.69 -18.17 -0.95
C ILE A 609 -12.30 -17.07 -1.80
N ALA A 610 -13.09 -17.48 -2.80
CA ALA A 610 -13.88 -16.60 -3.64
C ALA A 610 -15.38 -16.88 -3.37
N ILE A 611 -16.12 -15.87 -2.97
CA ILE A 611 -17.56 -15.95 -2.73
C ILE A 611 -18.28 -15.28 -3.89
N PRO A 612 -19.10 -15.99 -4.67
CA PRO A 612 -19.84 -15.41 -5.77
C PRO A 612 -20.91 -14.44 -5.27
N VAL A 613 -21.01 -13.30 -5.94
CA VAL A 613 -22.02 -12.28 -5.72
C VAL A 613 -22.64 -11.86 -7.05
N GLU A 614 -23.94 -11.60 -7.03
CA GLU A 614 -24.70 -11.15 -8.20
C GLU A 614 -25.22 -9.74 -7.97
N TYR A 615 -24.97 -8.88 -8.94
CA TYR A 615 -25.50 -7.52 -8.98
C TYR A 615 -26.71 -7.44 -9.91
N ILE A 616 -27.75 -6.75 -9.47
CA ILE A 616 -28.92 -6.41 -10.27
C ILE A 616 -28.98 -4.89 -10.34
N ILE A 617 -28.86 -4.34 -11.55
CA ILE A 617 -28.85 -2.91 -11.79
C ILE A 617 -30.26 -2.50 -12.22
N THR A 618 -30.97 -1.83 -11.32
CA THR A 618 -32.35 -1.45 -11.55
C THR A 618 -32.44 -0.17 -12.38
N HIS A 619 -33.62 0.13 -12.92
CA HIS A 619 -33.84 1.30 -13.78
C HIS A 619 -33.74 2.66 -13.05
N ASP A 620 -33.75 2.66 -11.72
CA ASP A 620 -33.59 3.87 -10.90
C ASP A 620 -32.13 4.05 -10.41
N ALA A 621 -31.19 3.22 -10.90
CA ALA A 621 -29.78 3.40 -10.63
C ALA A 621 -29.27 4.69 -11.25
N SER A 622 -28.45 5.42 -10.50
CA SER A 622 -27.78 6.61 -11.01
C SER A 622 -26.64 6.23 -11.95
N THR A 623 -26.53 6.93 -13.08
CA THR A 623 -25.41 6.72 -14.02
C THR A 623 -24.13 7.38 -13.55
N GLY A 624 -22.98 6.94 -14.11
CA GLY A 624 -21.65 7.47 -13.83
C GLY A 624 -20.91 6.68 -12.74
N ILE A 625 -19.92 7.32 -12.15
CA ILE A 625 -19.06 6.71 -11.11
C ILE A 625 -19.87 6.58 -9.81
N GLN A 626 -19.99 5.37 -9.31
CA GLN A 626 -20.61 5.03 -8.05
C GLN A 626 -19.61 4.25 -7.18
N ARG A 627 -19.77 4.32 -5.86
CA ARG A 627 -18.93 3.58 -4.92
C ARG A 627 -19.70 2.46 -4.26
N GLN A 628 -19.03 1.35 -4.05
CA GLN A 628 -19.48 0.27 -3.17
C GLN A 628 -18.43 0.03 -2.11
N THR A 629 -18.81 -0.45 -0.93
CA THR A 629 -17.89 -0.67 0.17
C THR A 629 -18.08 -2.04 0.79
N LEU A 630 -17.04 -2.50 1.47
CA LEU A 630 -17.01 -3.73 2.26
C LEU A 630 -16.86 -3.35 3.73
N ASP A 631 -17.95 -3.48 4.48
CA ASP A 631 -17.94 -3.37 5.95
C ASP A 631 -17.53 -4.73 6.52
N ILE A 632 -16.42 -4.75 7.24
CA ILE A 632 -15.73 -5.98 7.63
C ILE A 632 -15.74 -6.17 9.14
N THR A 633 -16.17 -7.36 9.57
CA THR A 633 -15.92 -7.86 10.92
C THR A 633 -15.01 -9.08 10.83
N LEU A 634 -13.85 -9.02 11.50
CA LEU A 634 -12.84 -10.07 11.58
C LEU A 634 -12.90 -10.70 12.98
N GLY A 635 -13.49 -11.88 13.10
CA GLY A 635 -13.81 -12.45 14.39
C GLY A 635 -14.74 -11.53 15.20
N ASP A 636 -14.26 -11.05 16.34
CA ASP A 636 -15.00 -10.11 17.20
C ASP A 636 -14.66 -8.63 16.92
N ILE A 637 -13.76 -8.35 15.97
CA ILE A 637 -13.29 -6.98 15.67
C ILE A 637 -14.09 -6.43 14.50
N HIS A 638 -14.90 -5.40 14.73
CA HIS A 638 -15.56 -4.64 13.68
C HIS A 638 -14.61 -3.54 13.19
N LEU A 639 -14.20 -3.64 11.92
CA LEU A 639 -13.26 -2.72 11.28
C LEU A 639 -13.96 -1.59 10.51
N GLY A 640 -15.26 -1.73 10.24
CA GLY A 640 -16.02 -0.79 9.42
C GLY A 640 -15.79 -0.97 7.92
N GLU A 641 -16.08 0.06 7.14
CA GLU A 641 -16.00 0.07 5.67
C GLU A 641 -14.54 0.31 5.20
N TRP A 642 -13.65 -0.63 5.51
CA TRP A 642 -12.22 -0.48 5.22
C TRP A 642 -11.89 -0.48 3.73
N PHE A 643 -12.57 -1.32 2.94
CA PHE A 643 -12.25 -1.47 1.52
C PHE A 643 -13.44 -1.10 0.65
N ASP A 644 -13.15 -0.68 -0.56
CA ASP A 644 -14.16 -0.25 -1.52
C ASP A 644 -13.88 -0.74 -2.94
N GLY A 645 -14.77 -0.40 -3.85
CA GLY A 645 -14.67 -0.62 -5.27
C GLY A 645 -15.56 0.37 -6.03
N ILE A 646 -15.29 0.49 -7.31
CA ILE A 646 -15.98 1.44 -8.19
C ILE A 646 -16.91 0.71 -9.14
N LEU A 647 -18.13 1.22 -9.24
CA LEU A 647 -19.13 0.83 -10.23
C LEU A 647 -19.29 1.99 -11.21
N TYR A 648 -19.02 1.79 -12.48
CA TYR A 648 -19.36 2.71 -13.54
C TYR A 648 -20.69 2.25 -14.15
N VAL A 649 -21.78 2.98 -13.91
CA VAL A 649 -23.13 2.61 -14.34
C VAL A 649 -23.49 3.37 -15.61
N GLU A 650 -23.85 2.63 -16.69
CA GLU A 650 -24.25 3.13 -18.02
C GLU A 650 -25.73 2.92 -18.29
#